data_3dd5e95a1b33dbe9961cb3fb43e1bd92
#
_entry.id   3dd5e95a1b33dbe9961cb3fb43e1bd92
#
_cell.length_a   1.000
_cell.length_b   1.000
_cell.length_c   1.000
_cell.angle_alpha   90.00
_cell.angle_beta   90.00
_cell.angle_gamma   90.00
#
_symmetry.space_group_name_H-M   'P 1'
#
loop_
_entity.id
_entity.type
_entity.pdbx_description
1 polymer ?
#
loop_
_entity_poly.entity_id
_entity_poly.type
_entity_poly.pdbx_seq_one_letter_code
_entity_poly.pdbx_strand_id
1 'polypeptide(L)'
;MLRFALFLLVANAVYAFQGPPPAALPSTAADLARLIRESGMDPAECYRVRDLSFVKDDIKLYLNDGYLIFSKPVMGQRLSAIFTTDVEGGDGEVIVIPPSRSERQSLAAFTQSPNLDEHVKTILMILTDDSMAVLRTALEQQGEAAKKAPSAGALLAEHWDPVVANISGPMQMRLVADLWSVRPGKTGLALFVISGATLGNFDILSDARSNHRMIMRQRVERDGRDEINVWTDFLPRRITSKTSGDQRPLAPRPAPQPDWEFTLSNYRIDAEIANDLGVRAVTRVNAQIGPDPVRAFPFDIARNMQVSAVRIDGAPAELMRDESLRGRIRGGTEEVEFLAVSPVPLLPGSKHEFEFVHHGNVIATRGDGVYFVSARGSWYPHIPGQFATYDLNFRYPKRLTLVAAGDPVEDRIDGDSRITRRRMNAAVGAAGFNLGIYEKVTGTAAGVNFEVYGNRNLEESLRPPVTLSGPTPSPQLPTRARGARVAQPSMTIPFAPDPLARLSAVAGDVAASLEFFSGMFGPPVMKTLTVAPIPGGFGQGFPGLVYLSTFAYIDSVSRPAALRDAREQVFYSDLMVPHEVGHQWWGSVISTAHSEDEWLLEALANYSSLLWLEKKKGVKEMGAVLNGYRSELLEKDSQGKTYESAGPIVWGERLNSQPSTRTWRAITYGKGSWIMHMLRRRMGDEAFFKLLAELRRRYEFKLVTTADFQALARELRPKGLSAEGVDAFFDNWVYATGIPTLKLRYTVSGVAPAVKLSGSIDQSGAGDDFSMDAPVEVQFAKGPPQTIWVRTTGDDNTFTANLRQLPVRVVIPDDVLVKK
;
A
#
# COMPACT_ATOMS: atom_id res chain seq x y z
N MET A 1 -41.53 -51.07 -15.87
CA MET A 1 -40.30 -51.71 -16.38
C MET A 1 -39.93 -51.18 -17.76
N LEU A 2 -39.96 -49.89 -18.00
CA LEU A 2 -39.58 -49.28 -19.30
C LEU A 2 -38.68 -48.03 -19.19
N ARG A 3 -37.99 -47.88 -18.09
CA ARG A 3 -37.03 -46.75 -17.86
C ARG A 3 -35.61 -47.23 -17.51
N PHE A 4 -35.34 -48.54 -17.56
CA PHE A 4 -33.99 -49.10 -17.30
C PHE A 4 -33.26 -49.62 -18.54
N ALA A 5 -33.93 -49.62 -19.71
CA ALA A 5 -33.35 -50.15 -20.96
C ALA A 5 -32.71 -49.09 -21.84
N LEU A 6 -32.79 -47.75 -21.49
CA LEU A 6 -32.23 -46.66 -22.32
C LEU A 6 -30.86 -46.18 -21.85
N PHE A 7 -30.33 -46.73 -20.74
CA PHE A 7 -29.02 -46.33 -20.23
C PHE A 7 -27.85 -47.28 -20.60
N LEU A 8 -28.18 -48.41 -21.24
CA LEU A 8 -27.18 -49.42 -21.66
C LEU A 8 -26.88 -49.43 -23.16
N LEU A 9 -27.52 -48.55 -23.98
CA LEU A 9 -27.29 -48.45 -25.41
C LEU A 9 -26.47 -47.22 -25.83
N VAL A 10 -26.13 -46.33 -24.91
CA VAL A 10 -25.22 -45.21 -25.17
C VAL A 10 -23.75 -45.50 -24.78
N ALA A 11 -23.52 -46.63 -24.13
CA ALA A 11 -22.16 -47.00 -23.63
C ALA A 11 -21.29 -47.74 -24.67
N ASN A 12 -21.81 -48.09 -25.89
CA ASN A 12 -21.06 -48.86 -26.89
C ASN A 12 -20.75 -48.15 -28.20
N ALA A 13 -20.91 -46.83 -28.30
CA ALA A 13 -20.59 -46.08 -29.52
C ALA A 13 -19.38 -45.08 -29.36
N VAL A 14 -18.54 -45.22 -28.32
CA VAL A 14 -17.35 -44.36 -28.07
C VAL A 14 -16.06 -45.18 -28.12
N TYR A 15 -16.00 -46.23 -28.89
CA TYR A 15 -14.73 -46.95 -29.13
C TYR A 15 -14.38 -46.90 -30.61
N ALA A 16 -13.86 -45.77 -31.10
CA ALA A 16 -13.11 -45.69 -32.34
C ALA A 16 -12.46 -44.30 -32.56
N PHE A 17 -11.69 -43.82 -31.60
CA PHE A 17 -10.59 -42.87 -31.81
C PHE A 17 -9.54 -43.12 -30.75
N GLN A 18 -8.70 -44.10 -30.97
CA GLN A 18 -7.49 -44.30 -30.17
C GLN A 18 -6.40 -43.33 -30.67
N GLY A 19 -6.52 -42.08 -30.26
CA GLY A 19 -5.33 -41.26 -30.08
C GLY A 19 -4.54 -41.81 -28.87
N PRO A 20 -3.23 -41.49 -28.72
CA PRO A 20 -2.49 -41.87 -27.54
C PRO A 20 -3.28 -41.47 -26.30
N PRO A 21 -3.26 -42.29 -25.21
CA PRO A 21 -4.03 -42.00 -24.02
C PRO A 21 -3.63 -40.56 -23.56
N PRO A 22 -4.59 -39.73 -23.16
CA PRO A 22 -4.27 -38.39 -22.68
C PRO A 22 -3.23 -38.54 -21.57
N ALA A 23 -2.13 -37.80 -21.66
CA ALA A 23 -1.09 -37.80 -20.65
C ALA A 23 -1.74 -37.61 -19.28
N ALA A 24 -1.39 -38.46 -18.30
CA ALA A 24 -1.95 -38.38 -16.97
C ALA A 24 -1.80 -36.94 -16.45
N LEU A 25 -2.90 -36.35 -16.00
CA LEU A 25 -2.85 -35.00 -15.45
C LEU A 25 -1.88 -34.96 -14.27
N PRO A 26 -1.05 -33.92 -14.13
CA PRO A 26 -0.08 -33.79 -13.04
C PRO A 26 -0.81 -33.85 -11.69
N SER A 27 -0.36 -34.77 -10.83
CA SER A 27 -0.96 -35.01 -9.52
C SER A 27 -0.43 -34.03 -8.45
N THR A 28 0.78 -33.49 -8.67
CA THR A 28 1.48 -32.60 -7.74
C THR A 28 1.80 -31.24 -8.37
N ALA A 29 1.96 -30.21 -7.54
CA ALA A 29 2.41 -28.89 -7.99
C ALA A 29 3.84 -28.95 -8.57
N ALA A 30 4.70 -29.79 -7.99
CA ALA A 30 6.06 -30.00 -8.47
C ALA A 30 6.08 -30.58 -9.89
N ASP A 31 5.22 -31.57 -10.18
CA ASP A 31 5.09 -32.14 -11.53
C ASP A 31 4.57 -31.11 -12.54
N LEU A 32 3.56 -30.32 -12.15
CA LEU A 32 3.02 -29.28 -13.01
C LEU A 32 4.06 -28.20 -13.29
N ALA A 33 4.79 -27.76 -12.25
CA ALA A 33 5.88 -26.79 -12.40
C ALA A 33 7.00 -27.32 -13.32
N ARG A 34 7.32 -28.62 -13.25
CA ARG A 34 8.27 -29.25 -14.16
C ARG A 34 7.75 -29.22 -15.61
N LEU A 35 6.48 -29.58 -15.83
CA LEU A 35 5.87 -29.52 -17.17
C LEU A 35 5.88 -28.08 -17.74
N ILE A 36 5.64 -27.07 -16.92
CA ILE A 36 5.72 -25.66 -17.32
C ILE A 36 7.15 -25.33 -17.79
N ARG A 37 8.17 -25.68 -17.00
CA ARG A 37 9.58 -25.44 -17.37
C ARG A 37 10.02 -26.13 -18.66
N GLU A 38 9.50 -27.32 -18.90
CA GLU A 38 9.88 -28.16 -20.04
C GLU A 38 9.02 -27.88 -21.28
N SER A 39 8.01 -27.02 -21.20
CA SER A 39 7.04 -26.85 -22.29
C SER A 39 7.66 -26.32 -23.58
N GLY A 40 8.61 -25.38 -23.52
CA GLY A 40 9.25 -24.79 -24.69
C GLY A 40 8.29 -24.21 -25.76
N MET A 41 8.85 -23.66 -26.82
CA MET A 41 8.07 -23.17 -27.96
C MET A 41 7.72 -24.32 -28.91
N ASP A 42 6.65 -24.19 -29.68
CA ASP A 42 6.15 -25.21 -30.63
C ASP A 42 6.45 -24.76 -32.07
N PRO A 43 7.48 -25.30 -32.74
CA PRO A 43 7.82 -24.92 -34.10
C PRO A 43 6.66 -25.11 -35.12
N ALA A 44 5.76 -26.08 -34.85
CA ALA A 44 4.61 -26.31 -35.71
C ALA A 44 3.50 -25.25 -35.58
N GLU A 45 3.54 -24.46 -34.52
CA GLU A 45 2.63 -23.34 -34.21
C GLU A 45 3.33 -21.98 -34.33
N CYS A 46 4.18 -21.88 -35.37
CA CYS A 46 4.77 -20.61 -35.80
C CYS A 46 4.07 -20.12 -37.07
N TYR A 47 3.75 -18.83 -37.09
CA TYR A 47 3.01 -18.17 -38.14
C TYR A 47 3.72 -16.89 -38.60
N ARG A 48 3.81 -16.66 -39.94
CA ARG A 48 4.03 -15.34 -40.48
C ARG A 48 2.70 -14.59 -40.42
N VAL A 49 2.65 -13.50 -39.67
CA VAL A 49 1.43 -12.68 -39.51
C VAL A 49 1.63 -11.30 -40.13
N ARG A 50 0.54 -10.74 -40.66
CA ARG A 50 0.47 -9.36 -41.18
C ARG A 50 -0.83 -8.73 -40.74
N ASP A 51 -0.76 -7.46 -40.28
CA ASP A 51 -1.93 -6.67 -39.85
C ASP A 51 -2.82 -7.39 -38.81
N LEU A 52 -2.21 -8.18 -37.90
CA LEU A 52 -2.92 -8.82 -36.82
C LEU A 52 -3.07 -7.86 -35.63
N SER A 53 -4.29 -7.52 -35.27
CA SER A 53 -4.58 -6.74 -34.10
C SER A 53 -5.06 -7.57 -32.92
N PHE A 54 -4.57 -7.28 -31.74
CA PHE A 54 -4.96 -7.90 -30.48
C PHE A 54 -5.26 -6.81 -29.45
N VAL A 55 -6.40 -6.91 -28.77
CA VAL A 55 -6.81 -5.95 -27.74
C VAL A 55 -7.09 -6.68 -26.44
N LYS A 56 -6.42 -6.26 -25.38
CA LYS A 56 -6.65 -6.72 -24.02
C LYS A 56 -6.81 -5.50 -23.09
N ASP A 57 -8.03 -5.31 -22.61
CA ASP A 57 -8.38 -4.15 -21.80
C ASP A 57 -7.98 -2.82 -22.49
N ASP A 58 -7.08 -2.04 -21.90
CA ASP A 58 -6.55 -0.79 -22.47
C ASP A 58 -5.26 -0.99 -23.28
N ILE A 59 -4.80 -2.25 -23.47
CA ILE A 59 -3.61 -2.59 -24.28
C ILE A 59 -4.10 -2.90 -25.71
N LYS A 60 -3.49 -2.24 -26.69
CA LYS A 60 -3.68 -2.55 -28.10
C LYS A 60 -2.33 -2.94 -28.69
N LEU A 61 -2.25 -4.13 -29.26
CA LEU A 61 -1.09 -4.62 -29.98
C LEU A 61 -1.45 -4.69 -31.47
N TYR A 62 -0.61 -4.09 -32.28
CA TYR A 62 -0.65 -4.20 -33.74
C TYR A 62 0.59 -4.97 -34.19
N LEU A 63 0.38 -6.22 -34.64
CA LEU A 63 1.41 -7.10 -35.15
C LEU A 63 1.42 -6.96 -36.68
N ASN A 64 2.06 -5.87 -37.16
CA ASN A 64 1.92 -5.40 -38.54
C ASN A 64 2.63 -6.31 -39.54
N ASP A 65 3.84 -6.76 -39.24
CA ASP A 65 4.56 -7.77 -40.01
C ASP A 65 5.62 -8.46 -39.13
N GLY A 66 5.56 -9.80 -38.99
CA GLY A 66 6.49 -10.53 -38.14
C GLY A 66 6.17 -12.01 -38.02
N TYR A 67 6.90 -12.71 -37.16
CA TYR A 67 6.61 -14.08 -36.76
C TYR A 67 5.93 -14.12 -35.39
N LEU A 68 4.84 -14.90 -35.28
CA LEU A 68 4.16 -15.24 -34.03
C LEU A 68 4.28 -16.73 -33.78
N ILE A 69 4.92 -17.12 -32.66
CA ILE A 69 5.10 -18.51 -32.25
C ILE A 69 4.49 -18.73 -30.87
N PHE A 70 3.84 -19.89 -30.68
CA PHE A 70 3.22 -20.28 -29.42
C PHE A 70 4.00 -21.37 -28.70
N SER A 71 3.90 -21.42 -27.36
CA SER A 71 4.46 -22.53 -26.57
C SER A 71 3.71 -23.84 -26.81
N LYS A 72 4.35 -24.98 -26.50
CA LYS A 72 3.68 -26.27 -26.39
C LYS A 72 2.60 -26.18 -25.29
N PRO A 73 1.51 -26.96 -25.42
CA PRO A 73 0.44 -26.92 -24.44
C PRO A 73 0.83 -27.62 -23.12
N VAL A 74 0.50 -27.02 -21.99
CA VAL A 74 0.54 -27.64 -20.65
C VAL A 74 -0.90 -27.81 -20.18
N MET A 75 -1.32 -29.00 -19.82
CA MET A 75 -2.73 -29.33 -19.51
C MET A 75 -3.73 -28.87 -20.59
N GLY A 76 -3.31 -28.91 -21.87
CA GLY A 76 -4.14 -28.45 -22.97
C GLY A 76 -4.17 -26.93 -23.22
N GLN A 77 -3.50 -26.14 -22.38
CA GLN A 77 -3.40 -24.67 -22.50
C GLN A 77 -2.00 -24.27 -22.96
N ARG A 78 -1.90 -23.31 -23.87
CA ARG A 78 -0.66 -22.67 -24.26
C ARG A 78 -0.47 -21.43 -23.38
N LEU A 79 0.66 -21.39 -22.67
CA LEU A 79 0.91 -20.35 -21.66
C LEU A 79 1.67 -19.15 -22.21
N SER A 80 2.45 -19.36 -23.30
CA SER A 80 3.30 -18.30 -23.82
C SER A 80 3.15 -18.17 -25.35
N ALA A 81 3.35 -16.94 -25.81
CA ALA A 81 3.49 -16.61 -27.23
C ALA A 81 4.58 -15.56 -27.40
N ILE A 82 5.28 -15.59 -28.53
CA ILE A 82 6.28 -14.58 -28.87
C ILE A 82 5.98 -14.04 -30.25
N PHE A 83 5.94 -12.70 -30.34
CA PHE A 83 5.95 -11.99 -31.60
C PHE A 83 7.31 -11.32 -31.77
N THR A 84 7.91 -11.43 -32.96
CA THR A 84 9.17 -10.76 -33.31
C THR A 84 9.08 -10.14 -34.70
N THR A 85 9.64 -8.93 -34.80
CA THR A 85 9.78 -8.17 -36.04
C THR A 85 11.13 -8.39 -36.71
N ASP A 86 11.93 -9.40 -36.29
CA ASP A 86 13.24 -9.71 -36.86
C ASP A 86 13.11 -10.38 -38.23
N VAL A 87 12.61 -9.63 -39.19
CA VAL A 87 12.38 -9.97 -40.60
C VAL A 87 12.47 -8.72 -41.45
N GLU A 88 12.75 -8.88 -42.75
CA GLU A 88 12.73 -7.75 -43.68
C GLU A 88 11.34 -7.11 -43.75
N GLY A 89 11.29 -5.79 -43.43
CA GLY A 89 10.04 -5.03 -43.34
C GLY A 89 9.22 -5.33 -42.08
N GLY A 90 9.81 -6.02 -41.08
CA GLY A 90 9.11 -6.34 -39.83
C GLY A 90 8.73 -5.09 -39.05
N ASP A 91 7.51 -5.07 -38.52
CA ASP A 91 6.97 -3.99 -37.74
C ASP A 91 5.89 -4.46 -36.76
N GLY A 92 5.77 -3.79 -35.64
CA GLY A 92 4.71 -3.99 -34.66
C GLY A 92 4.64 -2.80 -33.71
N GLU A 93 3.50 -2.59 -33.09
CA GLU A 93 3.25 -1.42 -32.27
C GLU A 93 2.42 -1.80 -31.02
N VAL A 94 2.73 -1.15 -29.90
CA VAL A 94 1.93 -1.24 -28.68
C VAL A 94 1.40 0.13 -28.30
N ILE A 95 0.08 0.22 -28.09
CA ILE A 95 -0.59 1.45 -27.66
C ILE A 95 -1.30 1.19 -26.33
N VAL A 96 -1.05 2.09 -25.35
CA VAL A 96 -1.80 2.13 -24.07
C VAL A 96 -2.15 3.57 -23.75
N ILE A 97 -3.44 3.81 -23.48
CA ILE A 97 -3.94 5.13 -23.08
C ILE A 97 -4.49 5.02 -21.66
N PRO A 98 -3.73 5.43 -20.62
CA PRO A 98 -4.22 5.36 -19.25
C PRO A 98 -5.51 6.17 -19.07
N PRO A 99 -6.48 5.67 -18.27
CA PRO A 99 -7.82 6.28 -18.17
C PRO A 99 -7.81 7.62 -17.43
N SER A 100 -6.97 7.77 -16.43
CA SER A 100 -6.94 8.96 -15.57
C SER A 100 -5.85 9.94 -15.98
N ARG A 101 -6.04 11.22 -15.63
CA ARG A 101 -5.05 12.27 -15.86
C ARG A 101 -3.76 12.02 -15.07
N SER A 102 -3.87 11.57 -13.82
CA SER A 102 -2.73 11.26 -12.96
C SER A 102 -1.84 10.19 -13.56
N GLU A 103 -2.43 9.11 -14.10
CA GLU A 103 -1.68 8.03 -14.71
C GLU A 103 -1.02 8.42 -16.04
N ARG A 104 -1.67 9.29 -16.83
CA ARG A 104 -1.05 9.89 -18.02
C ARG A 104 0.13 10.80 -17.67
N GLN A 105 0.04 11.56 -16.58
CA GLN A 105 1.16 12.37 -16.07
C GLN A 105 2.31 11.48 -15.58
N SER A 106 2.00 10.37 -14.91
CA SER A 106 2.99 9.40 -14.48
C SER A 106 3.73 8.80 -15.67
N LEU A 107 2.99 8.33 -16.66
CA LEU A 107 3.56 7.78 -17.89
C LEU A 107 4.45 8.81 -18.59
N ALA A 108 3.96 10.05 -18.74
CA ALA A 108 4.71 11.12 -19.39
C ALA A 108 6.03 11.47 -18.68
N ALA A 109 6.12 11.29 -17.38
CA ALA A 109 7.36 11.51 -16.63
C ALA A 109 8.50 10.56 -17.05
N PHE A 110 8.17 9.37 -17.55
CA PHE A 110 9.14 8.36 -18.00
C PHE A 110 9.28 8.28 -19.53
N THR A 111 8.19 8.45 -20.27
CA THR A 111 8.15 8.25 -21.74
C THR A 111 8.06 9.56 -22.52
N GLN A 112 7.95 10.70 -21.84
CA GLN A 112 7.71 12.04 -22.44
C GLN A 112 6.39 12.15 -23.22
N SER A 113 5.51 11.16 -23.09
CA SER A 113 4.19 11.14 -23.73
C SER A 113 3.12 10.69 -22.72
N PRO A 114 1.94 11.32 -22.70
CA PRO A 114 0.84 10.91 -21.82
C PRO A 114 0.20 9.57 -22.23
N ASN A 115 0.51 9.06 -23.40
CA ASN A 115 0.09 7.77 -23.93
C ASN A 115 1.33 6.97 -24.32
N LEU A 116 1.28 5.66 -24.11
CA LEU A 116 2.26 4.77 -24.71
C LEU A 116 1.89 4.57 -26.17
N ASP A 117 2.84 4.79 -27.05
CA ASP A 117 2.79 4.54 -28.48
C ASP A 117 4.24 4.18 -28.87
N GLU A 118 4.52 2.88 -29.01
CA GLU A 118 5.88 2.39 -29.14
C GLU A 118 5.96 1.27 -30.16
N HIS A 119 6.86 1.44 -31.14
CA HIS A 119 7.23 0.35 -32.04
C HIS A 119 8.03 -0.73 -31.31
N VAL A 120 7.75 -1.97 -31.60
CA VAL A 120 8.31 -3.11 -30.87
C VAL A 120 9.21 -3.97 -31.76
N LYS A 121 10.29 -4.44 -31.18
CA LYS A 121 11.18 -5.46 -31.75
C LYS A 121 10.70 -6.86 -31.43
N THR A 122 10.24 -7.04 -30.19
CA THR A 122 9.78 -8.33 -29.69
C THR A 122 8.78 -8.13 -28.56
N ILE A 123 7.76 -8.99 -28.53
CA ILE A 123 6.82 -9.12 -27.41
C ILE A 123 6.79 -10.58 -26.96
N LEU A 124 7.26 -10.85 -25.75
CA LEU A 124 6.99 -12.13 -25.08
C LEU A 124 5.72 -11.98 -24.25
N MET A 125 4.75 -12.82 -24.48
CA MET A 125 3.47 -12.87 -23.77
C MET A 125 3.41 -14.11 -22.89
N ILE A 126 3.03 -13.94 -21.61
CA ILE A 126 2.68 -15.03 -20.68
C ILE A 126 1.23 -14.80 -20.27
N LEU A 127 0.34 -15.70 -20.69
CA LEU A 127 -1.09 -15.52 -20.63
C LEU A 127 -1.73 -16.72 -19.94
N THR A 128 -2.32 -16.54 -18.77
CA THR A 128 -3.07 -17.57 -18.04
C THR A 128 -4.55 -17.25 -17.94
N ASP A 129 -4.96 -16.08 -18.42
CA ASP A 129 -6.36 -15.68 -18.59
C ASP A 129 -6.92 -16.11 -19.96
N ASP A 130 -8.02 -15.52 -20.39
CA ASP A 130 -8.66 -15.79 -21.68
C ASP A 130 -7.95 -15.13 -22.89
N SER A 131 -6.91 -14.31 -22.65
CA SER A 131 -6.20 -13.56 -23.70
C SER A 131 -5.60 -14.45 -24.78
N MET A 132 -5.10 -15.64 -24.41
CA MET A 132 -4.55 -16.60 -25.38
C MET A 132 -5.64 -17.08 -26.37
N ALA A 133 -6.85 -17.31 -25.89
CA ALA A 133 -7.98 -17.71 -26.75
C ALA A 133 -8.37 -16.58 -27.69
N VAL A 134 -8.38 -15.33 -27.21
CA VAL A 134 -8.66 -14.14 -28.02
C VAL A 134 -7.61 -13.98 -29.13
N LEU A 135 -6.31 -14.09 -28.79
CA LEU A 135 -5.21 -14.01 -29.76
C LEU A 135 -5.32 -15.09 -30.84
N ARG A 136 -5.60 -16.33 -30.45
CA ARG A 136 -5.80 -17.44 -31.42
C ARG A 136 -7.01 -17.22 -32.30
N THR A 137 -8.14 -16.76 -31.79
CA THR A 137 -9.32 -16.41 -32.57
C THR A 137 -9.00 -15.31 -33.58
N ALA A 138 -8.27 -14.28 -33.21
CA ALA A 138 -7.83 -13.22 -34.11
C ALA A 138 -6.94 -13.79 -35.25
N LEU A 139 -6.02 -14.69 -34.92
CA LEU A 139 -5.15 -15.38 -35.89
C LEU A 139 -5.95 -16.23 -36.85
N GLU A 140 -6.93 -17.00 -36.37
CA GLU A 140 -7.81 -17.83 -37.19
C GLU A 140 -8.66 -17.00 -38.18
N GLN A 141 -9.11 -15.82 -37.78
CA GLN A 141 -9.85 -14.87 -38.60
C GLN A 141 -9.02 -14.30 -39.75
N GLN A 142 -7.69 -14.29 -39.66
CA GLN A 142 -6.81 -13.88 -40.73
C GLN A 142 -6.78 -14.89 -41.94
N GLY A 143 -7.15 -16.12 -41.69
CA GLY A 143 -7.19 -17.15 -42.74
C GLY A 143 -5.84 -17.32 -43.45
N GLU A 144 -5.84 -17.12 -44.82
CA GLU A 144 -4.62 -17.26 -45.63
C GLU A 144 -3.55 -16.19 -45.39
N ALA A 145 -3.86 -15.07 -44.71
CA ALA A 145 -2.88 -14.02 -44.39
C ALA A 145 -1.91 -14.50 -43.29
N ALA A 146 -2.35 -15.43 -42.42
CA ALA A 146 -1.50 -16.04 -41.40
C ALA A 146 -0.91 -17.37 -41.93
N LYS A 147 0.32 -17.32 -42.45
CA LYS A 147 0.98 -18.51 -43.05
C LYS A 147 1.81 -19.25 -42.01
N LYS A 148 1.61 -20.57 -41.88
CA LYS A 148 2.50 -21.44 -41.09
C LYS A 148 3.96 -21.36 -41.57
N ALA A 149 4.88 -21.23 -40.65
CA ALA A 149 6.31 -21.06 -40.90
C ALA A 149 7.15 -21.97 -39.99
N PRO A 150 7.05 -23.31 -40.08
CA PRO A 150 7.69 -24.24 -39.15
C PRO A 150 9.22 -24.16 -39.18
N SER A 151 9.83 -23.82 -40.28
CA SER A 151 11.30 -23.66 -40.38
C SER A 151 11.78 -22.44 -39.59
N ALA A 152 11.09 -21.31 -39.67
CA ALA A 152 11.35 -20.14 -38.80
C ALA A 152 11.04 -20.48 -37.36
N GLY A 153 9.97 -21.26 -37.12
CA GLY A 153 9.59 -21.73 -35.79
C GLY A 153 10.69 -22.54 -35.10
N ALA A 154 11.43 -23.38 -35.81
CA ALA A 154 12.54 -24.17 -35.27
C ALA A 154 13.68 -23.26 -34.77
N LEU A 155 14.05 -22.25 -35.56
CA LEU A 155 15.08 -21.25 -35.17
C LEU A 155 14.64 -20.39 -33.99
N LEU A 156 13.37 -19.95 -34.01
CA LEU A 156 12.81 -19.15 -32.90
C LEU A 156 12.72 -19.97 -31.61
N ALA A 157 12.31 -21.25 -31.67
CA ALA A 157 12.25 -22.09 -30.49
C ALA A 157 13.65 -22.26 -29.86
N GLU A 158 14.67 -22.56 -30.66
CA GLU A 158 16.07 -22.68 -30.18
C GLU A 158 16.53 -21.40 -29.46
N HIS A 159 16.21 -20.23 -30.01
CA HIS A 159 16.61 -18.95 -29.44
C HIS A 159 15.81 -18.58 -28.19
N TRP A 160 14.48 -18.81 -28.20
CA TRP A 160 13.59 -18.26 -27.16
C TRP A 160 13.29 -19.22 -26.01
N ASP A 161 13.45 -20.53 -26.14
CA ASP A 161 13.21 -21.50 -25.06
C ASP A 161 13.97 -21.15 -23.76
N PRO A 162 15.26 -20.79 -23.79
CA PRO A 162 15.97 -20.38 -22.57
C PRO A 162 15.41 -19.07 -21.97
N VAL A 163 15.00 -18.12 -22.81
CA VAL A 163 14.46 -16.83 -22.35
C VAL A 163 13.10 -17.02 -21.68
N VAL A 164 12.22 -17.80 -22.30
CA VAL A 164 10.90 -18.12 -21.74
C VAL A 164 11.06 -18.87 -20.42
N ALA A 165 11.98 -19.84 -20.33
CA ALA A 165 12.25 -20.58 -19.10
C ALA A 165 12.77 -19.66 -17.98
N ASN A 166 13.64 -18.70 -18.29
CA ASN A 166 14.15 -17.73 -17.33
C ASN A 166 13.08 -16.75 -16.82
N ILE A 167 12.11 -16.37 -17.67
CA ILE A 167 11.05 -15.44 -17.28
C ILE A 167 9.91 -16.17 -16.55
N SER A 168 9.54 -17.38 -17.00
CA SER A 168 8.48 -18.17 -16.38
C SER A 168 8.92 -18.88 -15.09
N GLY A 169 10.21 -19.15 -14.94
CA GLY A 169 10.77 -19.85 -13.78
C GLY A 169 10.32 -19.24 -12.44
N PRO A 170 10.55 -17.95 -12.19
CA PRO A 170 10.12 -17.27 -10.97
C PRO A 170 8.61 -17.02 -10.87
N MET A 171 7.85 -17.38 -11.89
CA MET A 171 6.39 -17.27 -11.91
C MET A 171 5.70 -18.62 -11.68
N GLN A 172 6.45 -19.70 -11.44
CA GLN A 172 5.90 -21.05 -11.40
C GLN A 172 4.73 -21.21 -10.42
N MET A 173 4.84 -20.67 -9.21
CA MET A 173 3.74 -20.72 -8.25
C MET A 173 2.46 -20.09 -8.81
N ARG A 174 2.60 -18.94 -9.44
CA ARG A 174 1.47 -18.25 -10.06
C ARG A 174 0.89 -19.05 -11.23
N LEU A 175 1.73 -19.60 -12.10
CA LEU A 175 1.30 -20.39 -13.25
C LEU A 175 0.63 -21.69 -12.82
N VAL A 176 1.14 -22.36 -11.76
CA VAL A 176 0.51 -23.55 -11.16
C VAL A 176 -0.86 -23.20 -10.59
N ALA A 177 -0.97 -22.13 -9.81
CA ALA A 177 -2.23 -21.70 -9.23
C ALA A 177 -3.28 -21.35 -10.30
N ASP A 178 -2.86 -20.67 -11.36
CA ASP A 178 -3.76 -20.26 -12.45
C ASP A 178 -4.21 -21.45 -13.32
N LEU A 179 -3.31 -22.39 -13.63
CA LEU A 179 -3.66 -23.60 -14.41
C LEU A 179 -4.63 -24.51 -13.66
N TRP A 180 -4.62 -24.49 -12.32
CA TRP A 180 -5.59 -25.24 -11.51
C TRP A 180 -6.83 -24.43 -11.15
N SER A 181 -6.88 -23.15 -11.52
CA SER A 181 -8.08 -22.33 -11.33
C SER A 181 -9.15 -22.68 -12.38
N VAL A 182 -10.39 -22.72 -11.93
CA VAL A 182 -11.56 -22.87 -12.81
C VAL A 182 -12.09 -21.56 -13.36
N ARG A 183 -11.46 -20.44 -12.98
CA ARG A 183 -11.90 -19.08 -13.32
C ARG A 183 -10.77 -18.24 -13.94
N PRO A 184 -10.22 -18.61 -15.10
CA PRO A 184 -9.08 -17.87 -15.69
C PRO A 184 -9.32 -16.37 -15.81
N GLY A 185 -10.52 -15.94 -16.18
CA GLY A 185 -10.86 -14.51 -16.29
C GLY A 185 -10.94 -13.74 -14.95
N LYS A 186 -10.92 -14.45 -13.80
CA LYS A 186 -10.93 -13.85 -12.45
C LYS A 186 -9.64 -14.04 -11.68
N THR A 187 -8.81 -14.98 -12.10
CA THR A 187 -7.57 -15.36 -11.40
C THR A 187 -6.34 -15.24 -12.27
N GLY A 188 -6.53 -15.20 -13.59
CA GLY A 188 -5.46 -15.25 -14.58
C GLY A 188 -4.64 -13.98 -14.69
N LEU A 189 -3.53 -14.10 -15.38
CA LEU A 189 -2.51 -13.11 -15.60
C LEU A 189 -2.27 -12.91 -17.09
N ALA A 190 -2.07 -11.68 -17.54
CA ALA A 190 -1.49 -11.33 -18.82
C ALA A 190 -0.24 -10.47 -18.60
N LEU A 191 0.94 -11.03 -18.90
CA LEU A 191 2.22 -10.35 -18.83
C LEU A 191 2.78 -10.21 -20.24
N PHE A 192 3.13 -8.99 -20.63
CA PHE A 192 3.79 -8.64 -21.87
C PHE A 192 5.19 -8.08 -21.53
N VAL A 193 6.24 -8.83 -21.93
CA VAL A 193 7.62 -8.36 -21.82
C VAL A 193 8.03 -7.84 -23.18
N ILE A 194 8.25 -6.55 -23.28
CA ILE A 194 8.38 -5.83 -24.55
C ILE A 194 9.79 -5.30 -24.70
N SER A 195 10.40 -5.56 -25.88
CA SER A 195 11.58 -4.85 -26.33
C SER A 195 11.15 -3.76 -27.31
N GLY A 196 11.09 -2.53 -26.85
CA GLY A 196 10.72 -1.37 -27.66
C GLY A 196 11.85 -0.87 -28.54
N ALA A 197 11.50 -0.12 -29.57
CA ALA A 197 12.46 0.49 -30.48
C ALA A 197 13.16 1.69 -29.84
N THR A 198 12.45 2.49 -29.04
CA THR A 198 12.92 3.74 -28.45
C THR A 198 13.00 3.70 -26.92
N LEU A 199 12.04 3.06 -26.23
CA LEU A 199 11.96 3.02 -24.78
C LEU A 199 12.78 1.88 -24.15
N GLY A 200 13.38 0.98 -24.97
CA GLY A 200 14.11 -0.19 -24.49
C GLY A 200 13.17 -1.26 -23.93
N ASN A 201 13.64 -2.05 -22.96
CA ASN A 201 12.85 -3.14 -22.41
C ASN A 201 11.93 -2.66 -21.29
N PHE A 202 10.66 -3.04 -21.34
CA PHE A 202 9.66 -2.74 -20.32
C PHE A 202 8.59 -3.84 -20.25
N ASP A 203 7.82 -3.86 -19.18
CA ASP A 203 6.76 -4.85 -18.97
C ASP A 203 5.40 -4.16 -18.86
N ILE A 204 4.35 -4.82 -19.39
CA ILE A 204 2.95 -4.51 -19.12
C ILE A 204 2.32 -5.74 -18.47
N LEU A 205 1.72 -5.55 -17.31
CA LEU A 205 1.10 -6.60 -16.51
C LEU A 205 -0.38 -6.26 -16.28
N SER A 206 -1.29 -7.20 -16.58
CA SER A 206 -2.69 -7.18 -16.16
C SER A 206 -2.95 -8.40 -15.29
N ASP A 207 -3.34 -8.19 -14.03
CA ASP A 207 -3.47 -9.25 -13.04
C ASP A 207 -4.88 -9.27 -12.42
N ALA A 208 -5.62 -10.35 -12.70
CA ALA A 208 -6.97 -10.53 -12.20
C ALA A 208 -7.02 -10.72 -10.66
N ARG A 209 -5.98 -11.33 -10.04
CA ARG A 209 -5.88 -11.47 -8.57
C ARG A 209 -5.59 -10.13 -7.87
N SER A 210 -5.03 -9.18 -8.58
CA SER A 210 -4.82 -7.79 -8.12
C SER A 210 -5.97 -6.86 -8.54
N ASN A 211 -7.22 -7.33 -8.49
CA ASN A 211 -8.41 -6.59 -8.92
C ASN A 211 -8.32 -6.07 -10.36
N HIS A 212 -7.72 -6.86 -11.27
CA HIS A 212 -7.51 -6.52 -12.68
C HIS A 212 -6.68 -5.25 -12.92
N ARG A 213 -5.77 -4.90 -12.02
CA ARG A 213 -4.88 -3.75 -12.23
C ARG A 213 -3.93 -3.98 -13.39
N MET A 214 -3.72 -2.91 -14.15
CA MET A 214 -2.72 -2.83 -15.21
C MET A 214 -1.55 -2.00 -14.75
N ILE A 215 -0.35 -2.60 -14.78
CA ILE A 215 0.91 -1.97 -14.36
C ILE A 215 1.85 -1.94 -15.54
N MET A 216 2.41 -0.77 -15.87
CA MET A 216 3.54 -0.64 -16.80
C MET A 216 4.78 -0.27 -16.01
N ARG A 217 5.90 -0.92 -16.31
CA ARG A 217 7.13 -0.74 -15.54
C ARG A 217 8.37 -1.01 -16.38
N GLN A 218 9.48 -0.47 -15.91
CA GLN A 218 10.81 -0.71 -16.47
C GLN A 218 11.79 -1.04 -15.37
N ARG A 219 12.60 -2.06 -15.57
CA ARG A 219 13.77 -2.31 -14.74
C ARG A 219 14.92 -1.44 -15.21
N VAL A 220 15.52 -0.70 -14.29
CA VAL A 220 16.66 0.16 -14.52
C VAL A 220 17.76 -0.17 -13.51
N GLU A 221 19.02 -0.05 -13.92
CA GLU A 221 20.14 -0.12 -13.00
C GLU A 221 20.52 1.31 -12.59
N ARG A 222 20.53 1.58 -11.27
CA ARG A 222 20.98 2.84 -10.71
C ARG A 222 21.95 2.59 -9.57
N ASP A 223 23.15 3.16 -9.65
CA ASP A 223 24.20 3.01 -8.63
C ASP A 223 24.53 1.52 -8.30
N GLY A 224 24.52 0.65 -9.32
CA GLY A 224 24.77 -0.78 -9.19
C GLY A 224 23.65 -1.58 -8.50
N ARG A 225 22.45 -1.01 -8.42
CA ARG A 225 21.25 -1.67 -7.90
C ARG A 225 20.16 -1.73 -8.96
N ASP A 226 19.49 -2.88 -9.03
CA ASP A 226 18.28 -3.02 -9.83
C ASP A 226 17.12 -2.28 -9.15
N GLU A 227 16.59 -1.29 -9.83
CA GLU A 227 15.38 -0.55 -9.45
C GLU A 227 14.26 -0.80 -10.45
N ILE A 228 13.02 -0.69 -9.99
CA ILE A 228 11.83 -0.79 -10.84
C ILE A 228 11.15 0.57 -10.88
N ASN A 229 11.15 1.19 -12.05
CA ASN A 229 10.34 2.36 -12.33
C ASN A 229 8.93 1.91 -12.72
N VAL A 230 7.93 2.20 -11.91
CA VAL A 230 6.52 1.99 -12.26
C VAL A 230 6.04 3.22 -13.01
N TRP A 231 5.79 3.05 -14.33
CA TRP A 231 5.36 4.14 -15.21
C TRP A 231 3.91 4.51 -14.99
N THR A 232 3.04 3.50 -14.78
CA THR A 232 1.61 3.70 -14.51
C THR A 232 1.03 2.44 -13.86
N ASP A 233 -0.02 2.63 -13.05
CA ASP A 233 -0.72 1.56 -12.33
C ASP A 233 -2.19 1.97 -12.16
N PHE A 234 -3.11 1.33 -12.89
CA PHE A 234 -4.52 1.72 -12.93
C PHE A 234 -5.47 0.53 -13.13
N LEU A 235 -6.74 0.75 -12.81
CA LEU A 235 -7.81 -0.17 -13.17
C LEU A 235 -8.21 0.08 -14.64
N PRO A 236 -8.16 -0.93 -15.51
CA PRO A 236 -8.57 -0.82 -16.91
C PRO A 236 -10.02 -0.35 -17.05
N ARG A 237 -10.32 0.33 -18.15
CA ARG A 237 -11.70 0.63 -18.52
C ARG A 237 -12.40 -0.70 -18.78
N ARG A 238 -13.35 -1.07 -17.96
CA ARG A 238 -14.24 -2.18 -18.30
C ARG A 238 -14.99 -1.75 -19.56
N ILE A 239 -14.84 -2.51 -20.64
CA ILE A 239 -15.70 -2.41 -21.80
C ILE A 239 -17.10 -2.81 -21.33
N THR A 240 -17.84 -1.84 -20.76
CA THR A 240 -19.28 -2.00 -20.55
C THR A 240 -19.88 -2.02 -21.93
N SER A 241 -20.38 -3.21 -22.32
CA SER A 241 -21.07 -3.48 -23.57
C SER A 241 -21.85 -2.28 -24.09
N LYS A 242 -21.59 -2.02 -25.41
CA LYS A 242 -22.58 -1.50 -26.36
C LYS A 242 -23.52 -0.39 -25.85
N THR A 243 -23.03 0.85 -25.78
CA THR A 243 -23.83 2.00 -26.23
C THR A 243 -22.91 3.22 -26.45
N SER A 244 -22.89 3.58 -27.72
CA SER A 244 -22.76 4.95 -28.29
C SER A 244 -21.90 6.01 -27.58
N GLY A 245 -20.78 6.36 -28.20
CA GLY A 245 -20.48 7.78 -28.56
C GLY A 245 -20.19 8.81 -27.49
N ASP A 246 -20.27 8.55 -26.20
CA ASP A 246 -20.00 9.53 -25.16
C ASP A 246 -18.59 9.33 -24.57
N GLN A 247 -17.62 10.12 -25.03
CA GLN A 247 -16.22 10.08 -24.60
C GLN A 247 -15.96 10.87 -23.30
N ARG A 248 -16.96 11.05 -22.44
CA ARG A 248 -16.68 11.66 -21.14
C ARG A 248 -15.89 10.70 -20.27
N PRO A 249 -14.83 11.16 -19.61
CA PRO A 249 -14.17 10.36 -18.59
C PRO A 249 -15.23 9.92 -17.57
N LEU A 250 -15.43 8.61 -17.44
CA LEU A 250 -16.31 8.07 -16.41
C LEU A 250 -15.67 8.44 -15.07
N ALA A 251 -16.47 9.00 -14.15
CA ALA A 251 -16.04 9.19 -12.78
C ALA A 251 -15.48 7.86 -12.23
N PRO A 252 -14.40 7.90 -11.44
CA PRO A 252 -13.84 6.70 -10.82
C PRO A 252 -14.96 5.92 -10.13
N ARG A 253 -15.17 4.67 -10.52
CA ARG A 253 -16.13 3.82 -9.84
C ARG A 253 -15.44 3.22 -8.62
N PRO A 254 -16.15 3.08 -7.48
CA PRO A 254 -15.64 2.32 -6.36
C PRO A 254 -15.15 0.95 -6.83
N ALA A 255 -13.94 0.56 -6.43
CA ALA A 255 -13.45 -0.75 -6.73
C ALA A 255 -14.37 -1.80 -6.07
N PRO A 256 -14.76 -2.87 -6.76
CA PRO A 256 -15.50 -3.94 -6.11
C PRO A 256 -14.66 -4.51 -4.97
N GLN A 257 -15.32 -4.91 -3.86
CA GLN A 257 -14.64 -5.69 -2.83
C GLN A 257 -14.03 -6.93 -3.47
N PRO A 258 -12.84 -7.38 -3.01
CA PRO A 258 -12.19 -8.54 -3.58
C PRO A 258 -13.11 -9.77 -3.60
N ASP A 259 -13.21 -10.43 -4.74
CA ASP A 259 -13.93 -11.70 -4.89
C ASP A 259 -12.97 -12.83 -4.48
N TRP A 260 -12.83 -13.02 -3.15
CA TRP A 260 -11.92 -13.99 -2.58
C TRP A 260 -12.27 -15.42 -3.01
N GLU A 261 -11.29 -16.17 -3.52
CA GLU A 261 -11.44 -17.62 -3.79
C GLU A 261 -11.72 -18.40 -2.50
N PHE A 262 -11.21 -17.90 -1.36
CA PHE A 262 -11.47 -18.40 -0.03
C PHE A 262 -11.27 -17.30 1.02
N THR A 263 -11.90 -17.42 2.15
CA THR A 263 -11.77 -16.47 3.27
C THR A 263 -11.23 -17.16 4.51
N LEU A 264 -10.41 -16.42 5.28
CA LEU A 264 -9.77 -16.91 6.49
C LEU A 264 -10.48 -16.40 7.74
N SER A 265 -10.48 -17.22 8.80
CA SER A 265 -11.07 -16.88 10.10
C SER A 265 -10.41 -17.68 11.22
N ASN A 266 -10.53 -17.21 12.48
CA ASN A 266 -10.15 -17.94 13.68
C ASN A 266 -8.71 -18.46 13.68
N TYR A 267 -7.74 -17.54 13.59
CA TYR A 267 -6.34 -17.90 13.81
C TYR A 267 -6.09 -18.38 15.23
N ARG A 268 -5.36 -19.47 15.37
CA ARG A 268 -4.79 -20.00 16.62
C ARG A 268 -3.30 -20.18 16.39
N ILE A 269 -2.49 -19.40 17.11
CA ILE A 269 -1.05 -19.37 16.90
C ILE A 269 -0.35 -19.75 18.20
N ASP A 270 0.32 -20.89 18.20
CA ASP A 270 1.20 -21.34 19.27
C ASP A 270 2.64 -21.04 18.88
N ALA A 271 3.29 -20.08 19.55
CA ALA A 271 4.62 -19.62 19.26
C ALA A 271 5.58 -19.83 20.43
N GLU A 272 6.75 -20.38 20.15
CA GLU A 272 7.86 -20.53 21.07
C GLU A 272 9.01 -19.60 20.64
N ILE A 273 9.47 -18.77 21.57
CA ILE A 273 10.64 -17.91 21.39
C ILE A 273 11.77 -18.47 22.25
N ALA A 274 12.82 -18.93 21.60
CA ALA A 274 13.97 -19.53 22.25
C ALA A 274 14.88 -18.48 22.92
N ASN A 275 15.90 -18.93 23.66
CA ASN A 275 16.85 -18.05 24.34
C ASN A 275 17.71 -17.21 23.36
N ASP A 276 17.94 -17.69 22.18
CA ASP A 276 18.60 -17.02 21.05
C ASP A 276 17.68 -16.12 20.24
N LEU A 277 16.40 -15.96 20.66
CA LEU A 277 15.35 -15.17 20.03
C LEU A 277 14.80 -15.77 18.72
N GLY A 278 15.19 -16.98 18.35
CA GLY A 278 14.58 -17.73 17.25
C GLY A 278 13.11 -18.01 17.56
N VAL A 279 12.24 -17.82 16.59
CA VAL A 279 10.79 -18.06 16.69
C VAL A 279 10.45 -19.37 15.99
N ARG A 280 9.71 -20.24 16.67
CA ARG A 280 9.05 -21.43 16.11
C ARG A 280 7.57 -21.32 16.39
N ALA A 281 6.73 -21.59 15.39
CA ALA A 281 5.29 -21.48 15.59
C ALA A 281 4.51 -22.51 14.81
N VAL A 282 3.33 -22.83 15.33
CA VAL A 282 2.28 -23.57 14.65
C VAL A 282 1.08 -22.64 14.52
N THR A 283 0.74 -22.29 13.30
CA THR A 283 -0.44 -21.49 12.99
C THR A 283 -1.54 -22.39 12.44
N ARG A 284 -2.71 -22.34 13.08
CA ARG A 284 -3.95 -22.97 12.59
C ARG A 284 -4.93 -21.88 12.22
N VAL A 285 -5.56 -22.02 11.05
CA VAL A 285 -6.56 -21.07 10.56
C VAL A 285 -7.68 -21.79 9.83
N ASN A 286 -8.92 -21.34 10.05
CA ASN A 286 -10.05 -21.86 9.31
C ASN A 286 -10.19 -21.13 7.99
N ALA A 287 -10.31 -21.87 6.89
CA ALA A 287 -10.61 -21.34 5.56
C ALA A 287 -12.02 -21.78 5.14
N GLN A 288 -12.79 -20.86 4.58
CA GLN A 288 -14.06 -21.16 3.91
C GLN A 288 -13.90 -20.94 2.43
N ILE A 289 -14.15 -21.99 1.64
CA ILE A 289 -14.02 -21.94 0.17
C ILE A 289 -15.15 -21.11 -0.41
N GLY A 290 -14.84 -20.28 -1.38
CA GLY A 290 -15.78 -19.44 -2.11
C GLY A 290 -16.74 -20.23 -3.00
N PRO A 291 -17.32 -19.60 -4.03
CA PRO A 291 -18.32 -20.24 -4.90
C PRO A 291 -17.74 -21.27 -5.86
N ASP A 292 -16.42 -21.38 -5.99
CA ASP A 292 -15.75 -22.30 -6.90
C ASP A 292 -14.77 -23.21 -6.16
N PRO A 293 -14.48 -24.41 -6.69
CA PRO A 293 -13.49 -25.30 -6.09
C PRO A 293 -12.08 -24.70 -6.20
N VAL A 294 -11.28 -24.82 -5.12
CA VAL A 294 -9.90 -24.30 -5.05
C VAL A 294 -8.96 -25.43 -4.69
N ARG A 295 -7.80 -25.50 -5.32
CA ARG A 295 -6.75 -26.49 -5.07
C ARG A 295 -5.45 -25.87 -4.58
N ALA A 296 -5.10 -24.67 -5.05
CA ALA A 296 -3.89 -23.97 -4.71
C ALA A 296 -4.21 -22.69 -3.93
N PHE A 297 -3.62 -22.52 -2.75
CA PHE A 297 -3.93 -21.51 -1.77
C PHE A 297 -2.69 -20.65 -1.56
N PRO A 298 -2.62 -19.42 -2.10
CA PRO A 298 -1.52 -18.49 -1.87
C PRO A 298 -1.60 -17.88 -0.46
N PHE A 299 -0.47 -17.81 0.22
CA PHE A 299 -0.27 -17.14 1.49
C PHE A 299 1.01 -16.35 1.48
N ASP A 300 1.02 -15.24 2.22
CA ASP A 300 2.21 -14.44 2.46
C ASP A 300 2.79 -14.71 3.86
N ILE A 301 4.10 -14.58 3.99
CA ILE A 301 4.83 -14.64 5.26
C ILE A 301 6.08 -13.75 5.17
N ALA A 302 6.56 -13.23 6.31
CA ALA A 302 7.80 -12.47 6.33
C ALA A 302 8.98 -13.26 5.73
N ARG A 303 9.83 -12.60 4.97
CA ARG A 303 11.00 -13.19 4.29
C ARG A 303 11.94 -13.94 5.26
N ASN A 304 12.02 -13.45 6.51
CA ASN A 304 12.84 -14.06 7.57
C ASN A 304 12.16 -15.23 8.29
N MET A 305 10.94 -15.60 7.86
CA MET A 305 10.21 -16.77 8.34
C MET A 305 10.16 -17.83 7.25
N GLN A 306 10.21 -19.08 7.65
CA GLN A 306 10.19 -20.22 6.74
C GLN A 306 9.09 -21.21 7.15
N VAL A 307 8.14 -21.48 6.25
CA VAL A 307 7.16 -22.55 6.44
C VAL A 307 7.82 -23.88 6.12
N SER A 308 7.79 -24.84 7.03
CA SER A 308 8.41 -26.17 6.90
C SER A 308 7.42 -27.28 6.57
N ALA A 309 6.15 -27.11 6.98
CA ALA A 309 5.11 -28.08 6.69
C ALA A 309 3.72 -27.41 6.65
N VAL A 310 2.84 -27.98 5.81
CA VAL A 310 1.43 -27.61 5.71
C VAL A 310 0.57 -28.86 5.86
N ARG A 311 -0.54 -28.75 6.60
CA ARG A 311 -1.59 -29.75 6.66
C ARG A 311 -2.94 -29.09 6.40
N ILE A 312 -3.84 -29.83 5.76
CA ILE A 312 -5.24 -29.46 5.57
C ILE A 312 -6.10 -30.54 6.22
N ASP A 313 -6.93 -30.18 7.19
CA ASP A 313 -7.75 -31.12 7.99
C ASP A 313 -6.91 -32.25 8.61
N GLY A 314 -5.70 -31.94 9.06
CA GLY A 314 -4.76 -32.89 9.65
C GLY A 314 -3.97 -33.74 8.64
N ALA A 315 -4.36 -33.80 7.37
CA ALA A 315 -3.63 -34.52 6.32
C ALA A 315 -2.49 -33.65 5.74
N PRO A 316 -1.30 -34.23 5.45
CA PRO A 316 -0.22 -33.50 4.79
C PRO A 316 -0.68 -32.92 3.46
N ALA A 317 -0.32 -31.65 3.20
CA ALA A 317 -0.52 -30.95 1.95
C ALA A 317 0.82 -30.58 1.33
N GLU A 318 0.85 -30.39 0.02
CA GLU A 318 2.07 -29.99 -0.68
C GLU A 318 2.35 -28.50 -0.41
N LEU A 319 3.63 -28.18 -0.22
CA LEU A 319 4.13 -26.82 -0.02
C LEU A 319 5.03 -26.44 -1.19
N MET A 320 4.63 -25.41 -1.94
CA MET A 320 5.46 -24.85 -3.00
C MET A 320 5.99 -23.49 -2.57
N ARG A 321 7.30 -23.29 -2.70
CA ARG A 321 8.02 -22.05 -2.37
C ARG A 321 8.97 -21.75 -3.51
N ASP A 322 8.83 -20.58 -4.08
CA ASP A 322 9.74 -20.04 -5.08
C ASP A 322 9.81 -18.51 -4.94
N GLU A 323 10.63 -17.86 -5.74
CA GLU A 323 10.62 -16.40 -5.80
C GLU A 323 9.26 -15.90 -6.30
N SER A 324 8.58 -15.09 -5.48
CA SER A 324 7.22 -14.65 -5.81
C SER A 324 7.20 -13.59 -6.90
N LEU A 325 6.13 -13.60 -7.70
CA LEU A 325 5.84 -12.55 -8.69
C LEU A 325 5.79 -11.16 -8.02
N ARG A 326 5.27 -11.06 -6.79
CA ARG A 326 5.22 -9.81 -6.01
C ARG A 326 6.60 -9.21 -5.77
N GLY A 327 7.58 -10.03 -5.36
CA GLY A 327 8.95 -9.56 -5.15
C GLY A 327 9.60 -9.04 -6.44
N ARG A 328 9.21 -9.59 -7.60
CA ARG A 328 9.66 -9.09 -8.90
C ARG A 328 8.93 -7.84 -9.36
N ILE A 329 7.65 -7.68 -9.02
CA ILE A 329 6.84 -6.53 -9.44
C ILE A 329 7.18 -5.29 -8.62
N ARG A 330 7.33 -5.42 -7.30
CA ARG A 330 7.48 -4.26 -6.38
C ARG A 330 8.89 -4.02 -5.88
N GLY A 331 9.84 -4.91 -6.17
CA GLY A 331 11.20 -4.85 -5.63
C GLY A 331 11.21 -5.07 -4.10
N GLY A 332 12.14 -5.88 -3.59
CA GLY A 332 12.51 -5.97 -2.17
C GLY A 332 11.38 -5.99 -1.12
N THR A 333 10.26 -6.71 -1.35
CA THR A 333 9.20 -6.86 -0.33
C THR A 333 9.77 -7.56 0.91
N GLU A 334 9.37 -7.12 2.11
CA GLU A 334 9.70 -7.79 3.38
C GLU A 334 9.01 -9.15 3.51
N GLU A 335 8.07 -9.47 2.64
CA GLU A 335 7.25 -10.67 2.61
C GLU A 335 7.55 -11.54 1.39
N VAL A 336 7.28 -12.83 1.51
CA VAL A 336 7.35 -13.82 0.44
C VAL A 336 6.05 -14.59 0.36
N GLU A 337 5.62 -14.89 -0.87
CA GLU A 337 4.46 -15.70 -1.13
C GLU A 337 4.85 -17.18 -1.18
N PHE A 338 3.95 -18.08 -0.76
CA PHE A 338 4.05 -19.52 -0.93
C PHE A 338 2.67 -20.12 -1.22
N LEU A 339 2.63 -21.32 -1.81
CA LEU A 339 1.39 -22.04 -2.03
C LEU A 339 1.26 -23.22 -1.07
N ALA A 340 0.09 -23.33 -0.42
CA ALA A 340 -0.41 -24.55 0.15
C ALA A 340 -1.27 -25.26 -0.91
N VAL A 341 -0.98 -26.52 -1.24
CA VAL A 341 -1.66 -27.23 -2.32
C VAL A 341 -2.36 -28.46 -1.78
N SER A 342 -3.68 -28.49 -1.97
CA SER A 342 -4.50 -29.66 -1.62
C SER A 342 -4.32 -30.79 -2.66
N PRO A 343 -4.27 -32.06 -2.23
CA PRO A 343 -4.21 -33.20 -3.16
C PRO A 343 -5.38 -33.21 -4.15
N VAL A 344 -6.54 -32.75 -3.73
CA VAL A 344 -7.77 -32.64 -4.55
C VAL A 344 -8.38 -31.26 -4.39
N PRO A 345 -9.14 -30.75 -5.38
CA PRO A 345 -9.85 -29.47 -5.24
C PRO A 345 -10.81 -29.51 -4.03
N LEU A 346 -10.73 -28.49 -3.16
CA LEU A 346 -11.67 -28.33 -2.06
C LEU A 346 -12.98 -27.74 -2.61
N LEU A 347 -14.11 -28.24 -2.09
CA LEU A 347 -15.42 -27.97 -2.67
C LEU A 347 -15.97 -26.58 -2.29
N PRO A 348 -16.78 -25.98 -3.15
CA PRO A 348 -17.42 -24.69 -2.88
C PRO A 348 -18.20 -24.71 -1.55
N GLY A 349 -18.05 -23.63 -0.75
CA GLY A 349 -18.72 -23.44 0.52
C GLY A 349 -18.23 -24.34 1.66
N SER A 350 -17.29 -25.28 1.40
CA SER A 350 -16.72 -26.15 2.45
C SER A 350 -15.79 -25.37 3.39
N LYS A 351 -15.63 -25.89 4.60
CA LYS A 351 -14.74 -25.31 5.62
C LYS A 351 -13.62 -26.29 5.93
N HIS A 352 -12.42 -25.79 6.00
CA HIS A 352 -11.20 -26.55 6.22
C HIS A 352 -10.30 -25.87 7.24
N GLU A 353 -9.52 -26.65 7.99
CA GLU A 353 -8.48 -26.13 8.88
C GLU A 353 -7.12 -26.29 8.18
N PHE A 354 -6.42 -25.18 8.02
CA PHE A 354 -5.02 -25.15 7.58
C PHE A 354 -4.12 -25.09 8.80
N GLU A 355 -3.11 -25.96 8.87
CA GLU A 355 -2.06 -25.94 9.88
C GLU A 355 -0.72 -25.72 9.20
N PHE A 356 0.01 -24.68 9.65
CA PHE A 356 1.34 -24.34 9.16
C PHE A 356 2.35 -24.47 10.28
N VAL A 357 3.43 -25.21 10.04
CA VAL A 357 4.62 -25.22 10.91
C VAL A 357 5.66 -24.31 10.31
N HIS A 358 6.05 -23.29 11.06
CA HIS A 358 7.00 -22.29 10.54
C HIS A 358 8.00 -21.82 11.61
N HIS A 359 9.14 -21.29 11.17
CA HIS A 359 10.20 -20.82 12.06
C HIS A 359 11.02 -19.72 11.38
N GLY A 360 11.72 -18.92 12.17
CA GLY A 360 12.60 -17.89 11.64
C GLY A 360 13.15 -16.92 12.67
N ASN A 361 13.87 -15.90 12.18
CA ASN A 361 14.55 -14.90 12.99
C ASN A 361 14.00 -13.51 12.67
N VAL A 362 12.90 -13.14 13.32
CA VAL A 362 12.23 -11.85 13.14
C VAL A 362 12.53 -10.85 14.26
N ILE A 363 13.25 -11.27 15.28
CA ILE A 363 13.59 -10.48 16.46
C ILE A 363 15.06 -10.09 16.43
N ALA A 364 15.35 -8.81 16.29
CA ALA A 364 16.70 -8.27 16.30
C ALA A 364 17.00 -7.57 17.63
N THR A 365 18.19 -7.76 18.18
CA THR A 365 18.70 -7.02 19.33
C THR A 365 19.10 -5.62 18.89
N ARG A 366 18.70 -4.59 19.64
CA ARG A 366 19.03 -3.17 19.44
C ARG A 366 19.66 -2.52 20.68
N GLY A 367 20.11 -3.32 21.63
CA GLY A 367 20.68 -2.95 22.90
C GLY A 367 20.42 -4.01 23.94
N ASP A 368 20.97 -3.87 25.14
CA ASP A 368 20.74 -4.80 26.23
C ASP A 368 19.28 -4.76 26.69
N GLY A 369 18.53 -5.84 26.41
CA GLY A 369 17.10 -5.95 26.74
C GLY A 369 16.16 -5.11 25.84
N VAL A 370 16.69 -4.50 24.76
CA VAL A 370 15.91 -3.75 23.76
C VAL A 370 15.89 -4.52 22.46
N TYR A 371 14.72 -4.87 22.00
CA TYR A 371 14.51 -5.70 20.83
C TYR A 371 13.61 -5.02 19.81
N PHE A 372 13.73 -5.46 18.56
CA PHE A 372 12.94 -5.02 17.42
C PHE A 372 12.39 -6.22 16.66
N VAL A 373 11.08 -6.35 16.60
CA VAL A 373 10.39 -7.38 15.82
C VAL A 373 10.13 -6.80 14.42
N SER A 374 10.91 -7.22 13.41
CA SER A 374 10.84 -6.68 12.06
C SER A 374 9.54 -7.04 11.32
N ALA A 375 9.02 -8.25 11.56
CA ALA A 375 7.83 -8.80 10.90
C ALA A 375 6.58 -8.66 11.79
N ARG A 376 6.30 -7.48 12.31
CA ARG A 376 5.28 -7.24 13.33
C ARG A 376 3.86 -7.70 12.95
N GLY A 377 3.49 -7.69 11.67
CA GLY A 377 2.18 -8.12 11.16
C GLY A 377 2.22 -9.37 10.29
N SER A 378 3.40 -9.82 9.86
CA SER A 378 3.60 -10.89 8.85
C SER A 378 4.45 -12.07 9.33
N TRP A 379 4.68 -12.21 10.64
CA TRP A 379 5.46 -13.29 11.22
C TRP A 379 4.80 -14.68 11.14
N TYR A 380 3.57 -14.77 10.69
CA TYR A 380 2.76 -15.97 10.47
C TYR A 380 2.11 -15.95 9.08
N PRO A 381 1.69 -17.12 8.52
CA PRO A 381 1.00 -17.19 7.24
C PRO A 381 -0.31 -16.40 7.25
N HIS A 382 -0.49 -15.49 6.29
CA HIS A 382 -1.66 -14.62 6.21
C HIS A 382 -1.99 -14.25 4.76
N ILE A 383 -3.11 -13.58 4.56
CA ILE A 383 -3.50 -12.98 3.28
C ILE A 383 -3.80 -11.50 3.56
N PRO A 384 -3.07 -10.57 2.94
CA PRO A 384 -3.31 -9.14 3.10
C PRO A 384 -4.75 -8.75 2.74
N GLY A 385 -5.36 -7.87 3.53
CA GLY A 385 -6.72 -7.39 3.30
C GLY A 385 -7.83 -8.30 3.81
N GLN A 386 -7.54 -9.46 4.41
CA GLN A 386 -8.52 -10.27 5.11
C GLN A 386 -8.54 -10.00 6.60
N PHE A 387 -9.72 -10.11 7.21
CA PHE A 387 -9.95 -9.89 8.64
C PHE A 387 -10.32 -11.19 9.34
N ALA A 388 -9.70 -11.45 10.49
CA ALA A 388 -9.93 -12.66 11.26
C ALA A 388 -9.84 -12.39 12.77
N THR A 389 -10.33 -13.33 13.59
CA THR A 389 -10.10 -13.35 15.04
C THR A 389 -8.82 -14.13 15.36
N TYR A 390 -8.21 -13.83 16.52
CA TYR A 390 -6.92 -14.43 16.89
C TYR A 390 -6.93 -14.95 18.32
N ASP A 391 -6.33 -16.11 18.52
CA ASP A 391 -5.95 -16.69 19.82
C ASP A 391 -4.43 -16.93 19.78
N LEU A 392 -3.68 -16.08 20.47
CA LEU A 392 -2.21 -16.04 20.45
C LEU A 392 -1.67 -16.65 21.76
N ASN A 393 -0.89 -17.70 21.65
CA ASN A 393 -0.23 -18.34 22.78
C ASN A 393 1.29 -18.30 22.59
N PHE A 394 1.99 -17.63 23.51
CA PHE A 394 3.43 -17.45 23.45
C PHE A 394 4.11 -18.14 24.62
N ARG A 395 5.16 -18.92 24.35
CA ARG A 395 6.10 -19.45 25.31
C ARG A 395 7.48 -18.79 25.08
N TYR A 396 8.05 -18.14 26.07
CA TYR A 396 9.29 -17.35 25.91
C TYR A 396 10.11 -17.31 27.22
N PRO A 397 11.42 -16.91 27.18
CA PRO A 397 12.26 -16.83 28.36
C PRO A 397 11.69 -15.90 29.44
N LYS A 398 11.55 -16.38 30.69
CA LYS A 398 10.92 -15.64 31.81
C LYS A 398 11.58 -14.31 32.17
N ARG A 399 12.86 -14.08 31.72
CA ARG A 399 13.57 -12.82 31.92
C ARG A 399 13.01 -11.66 31.07
N LEU A 400 12.21 -11.97 30.07
CA LEU A 400 11.59 -11.02 29.18
C LEU A 400 10.12 -10.79 29.51
N THR A 401 9.58 -9.66 29.04
CA THR A 401 8.15 -9.39 28.99
C THR A 401 7.75 -9.34 27.53
N LEU A 402 6.78 -10.15 27.15
CA LEU A 402 6.17 -10.12 25.82
C LEU A 402 4.88 -9.32 25.90
N VAL A 403 4.67 -8.46 24.91
CA VAL A 403 3.47 -7.66 24.72
C VAL A 403 2.86 -8.00 23.36
N ALA A 404 1.54 -8.20 23.31
CA ALA A 404 0.82 -8.53 22.10
C ALA A 404 -0.59 -7.94 22.14
N ALA A 405 -1.23 -7.85 20.97
CA ALA A 405 -2.60 -7.40 20.85
C ALA A 405 -3.58 -8.38 21.52
N GLY A 406 -4.74 -7.88 21.92
CA GLY A 406 -5.86 -8.67 22.44
C GLY A 406 -5.98 -8.70 23.95
N ASP A 407 -7.13 -9.23 24.43
CA ASP A 407 -7.44 -9.35 25.83
C ASP A 407 -6.56 -10.42 26.51
N PRO A 408 -6.03 -10.19 27.71
CA PRO A 408 -5.24 -11.18 28.43
C PRO A 408 -6.12 -12.38 28.85
N VAL A 409 -5.68 -13.59 28.54
CA VAL A 409 -6.34 -14.84 28.89
C VAL A 409 -5.52 -15.60 29.95
N GLU A 410 -4.20 -15.66 29.78
CA GLU A 410 -3.29 -16.38 30.65
C GLU A 410 -1.94 -15.65 30.70
N ASP A 411 -1.34 -15.59 31.90
CA ASP A 411 0.02 -15.13 32.09
C ASP A 411 0.62 -15.85 33.29
N ARG A 412 1.53 -16.81 33.07
CA ARG A 412 2.15 -17.62 34.12
C ARG A 412 3.59 -17.96 33.81
N ILE A 413 4.34 -18.24 34.86
CA ILE A 413 5.70 -18.78 34.78
C ILE A 413 5.64 -20.30 34.77
N ASP A 414 6.42 -20.91 33.87
CA ASP A 414 6.56 -22.36 33.73
C ASP A 414 8.05 -22.72 33.60
N GLY A 415 8.66 -23.04 34.74
CA GLY A 415 10.11 -23.28 34.83
C GLY A 415 10.92 -22.04 34.46
N ASP A 416 11.73 -22.11 33.41
CA ASP A 416 12.52 -21.00 32.87
C ASP A 416 11.80 -20.20 31.78
N SER A 417 10.58 -20.60 31.45
CA SER A 417 9.72 -19.94 30.48
C SER A 417 8.61 -19.17 31.18
N ARG A 418 8.04 -18.24 30.43
CA ARG A 418 6.77 -17.57 30.71
C ARG A 418 5.80 -17.90 29.58
N ILE A 419 4.53 -18.14 29.93
CA ILE A 419 3.47 -18.41 28.98
C ILE A 419 2.49 -17.25 29.06
N THR A 420 2.23 -16.61 27.89
CA THR A 420 1.26 -15.50 27.78
C THR A 420 0.28 -15.84 26.67
N ARG A 421 -1.01 -15.81 26.97
CA ARG A 421 -2.08 -16.01 25.99
C ARG A 421 -2.95 -14.77 25.88
N ARG A 422 -3.19 -14.32 24.66
CA ARG A 422 -4.01 -13.16 24.32
C ARG A 422 -5.07 -13.56 23.30
N ARG A 423 -6.27 -12.96 23.40
CA ARG A 423 -7.36 -13.27 22.49
C ARG A 423 -7.97 -11.98 21.89
N MET A 424 -8.15 -11.99 20.59
CA MET A 424 -8.82 -10.93 19.83
C MET A 424 -10.13 -11.49 19.29
N ASN A 425 -11.25 -11.08 19.90
CA ASN A 425 -12.59 -11.55 19.53
C ASN A 425 -13.19 -10.76 18.35
N ALA A 426 -12.64 -9.57 18.06
CA ALA A 426 -12.97 -8.79 16.87
C ALA A 426 -12.17 -9.30 15.67
N ALA A 427 -12.77 -9.25 14.47
CA ALA A 427 -12.08 -9.55 13.25
C ALA A 427 -11.16 -8.38 12.89
N VAL A 428 -9.86 -8.63 12.78
CA VAL A 428 -8.84 -7.61 12.50
C VAL A 428 -7.87 -8.10 11.42
N GLY A 429 -7.17 -7.17 10.76
CA GLY A 429 -6.30 -7.48 9.63
C GLY A 429 -4.95 -8.09 10.00
N ALA A 430 -4.46 -7.91 11.23
CA ALA A 430 -3.16 -8.39 11.66
C ALA A 430 -3.06 -8.56 13.17
N ALA A 431 -2.15 -9.42 13.63
CA ALA A 431 -1.82 -9.66 15.03
C ALA A 431 -0.30 -9.57 15.23
N GLY A 432 0.15 -8.55 15.96
CA GLY A 432 1.55 -8.31 16.25
C GLY A 432 1.95 -8.64 17.68
N PHE A 433 3.26 -8.66 17.90
CA PHE A 433 3.85 -8.74 19.24
C PHE A 433 5.17 -7.97 19.30
N ASN A 434 5.61 -7.64 20.52
CA ASN A 434 6.95 -7.14 20.82
C ASN A 434 7.44 -7.78 22.12
N LEU A 435 8.72 -7.63 22.43
CA LEU A 435 9.30 -8.12 23.69
C LEU A 435 10.43 -7.22 24.14
N GLY A 436 10.70 -7.26 25.44
CA GLY A 436 11.76 -6.42 26.05
C GLY A 436 11.86 -6.61 27.55
N ILE A 437 12.64 -5.72 28.17
CA ILE A 437 12.67 -5.54 29.62
C ILE A 437 11.99 -4.21 29.92
N TYR A 438 10.75 -4.28 30.40
CA TYR A 438 9.85 -3.12 30.48
C TYR A 438 9.50 -2.72 31.92
N GLU A 439 9.21 -1.43 32.08
CA GLU A 439 8.28 -0.88 33.07
C GLU A 439 6.92 -0.64 32.40
N LYS A 440 5.82 -0.65 33.18
CA LYS A 440 4.50 -0.38 32.63
C LYS A 440 3.65 0.53 33.50
N VAL A 441 2.78 1.28 32.83
CA VAL A 441 1.66 2.03 33.41
C VAL A 441 0.36 1.46 32.83
N THR A 442 -0.65 1.25 33.67
CA THR A 442 -1.95 0.72 33.27
C THR A 442 -3.06 1.70 33.62
N GLY A 443 -4.15 1.66 32.87
CA GLY A 443 -5.32 2.46 33.12
C GLY A 443 -6.53 2.04 32.32
N THR A 444 -7.61 2.79 32.44
CA THR A 444 -8.84 2.62 31.67
C THR A 444 -9.31 3.98 31.16
N ALA A 445 -9.62 4.08 29.87
CA ALA A 445 -10.15 5.28 29.26
C ALA A 445 -11.18 4.89 28.20
N ALA A 446 -12.31 5.59 28.14
CA ALA A 446 -13.42 5.34 27.21
C ALA A 446 -13.88 3.86 27.14
N GLY A 447 -13.81 3.13 28.24
CA GLY A 447 -14.14 1.70 28.32
C GLY A 447 -13.07 0.75 27.76
N VAL A 448 -11.88 1.25 27.41
CA VAL A 448 -10.73 0.48 26.96
C VAL A 448 -9.72 0.37 28.09
N ASN A 449 -9.28 -0.84 28.41
CA ASN A 449 -8.15 -1.07 29.30
C ASN A 449 -6.87 -0.87 28.51
N PHE A 450 -5.94 -0.03 29.00
CA PHE A 450 -4.67 0.17 28.32
C PHE A 450 -3.47 -0.20 29.19
N GLU A 451 -2.43 -0.70 28.55
CA GLU A 451 -1.12 -1.00 29.15
C GLU A 451 -0.06 -0.27 28.30
N VAL A 452 0.65 0.68 28.89
CA VAL A 452 1.74 1.41 28.23
C VAL A 452 3.07 0.94 28.83
N TYR A 453 3.91 0.38 27.99
CA TYR A 453 5.22 -0.15 28.34
C TYR A 453 6.31 0.83 27.94
N GLY A 454 7.39 0.93 28.74
CA GLY A 454 8.61 1.65 28.44
C GLY A 454 9.82 0.74 28.62
N ASN A 455 10.83 0.82 27.76
CA ASN A 455 12.08 0.08 27.92
C ASN A 455 12.81 0.55 29.19
N ARG A 456 13.29 -0.38 30.00
CA ARG A 456 14.19 -0.05 31.13
C ARG A 456 15.57 0.39 30.66
N ASN A 457 15.99 -0.12 29.52
CA ASN A 457 17.30 0.14 28.94
C ASN A 457 17.17 0.99 27.67
N LEU A 458 18.20 1.76 27.38
CA LEU A 458 18.28 2.59 26.19
C LEU A 458 18.80 1.78 25.00
N GLU A 459 18.24 2.01 23.81
CA GLU A 459 18.77 1.42 22.58
C GLU A 459 20.21 1.89 22.32
N GLU A 460 20.99 1.03 21.66
CA GLU A 460 22.43 1.25 21.46
C GLU A 460 22.73 2.53 20.69
N SER A 461 21.90 2.87 19.69
CA SER A 461 22.04 4.08 18.87
C SER A 461 21.90 5.39 19.66
N LEU A 462 21.31 5.35 20.85
CA LEU A 462 21.11 6.51 21.71
C LEU A 462 22.09 6.57 22.89
N ARG A 463 22.92 5.55 23.06
CA ARG A 463 23.94 5.54 24.09
C ARG A 463 25.05 6.51 23.72
N PRO A 464 25.45 7.42 24.64
CA PRO A 464 26.57 8.32 24.40
C PRO A 464 27.83 7.52 24.11
N PRO A 465 28.67 7.91 23.13
CA PRO A 465 29.95 7.28 22.94
C PRO A 465 30.81 7.44 24.18
N VAL A 466 31.36 6.37 24.70
CA VAL A 466 32.36 6.42 25.80
C VAL A 466 33.65 6.92 25.18
N THR A 467 33.91 8.21 25.25
CA THR A 467 35.18 8.80 24.86
C THR A 467 36.16 8.61 26.02
N LEU A 468 36.99 7.58 25.97
CA LEU A 468 38.19 7.49 26.76
C LEU A 468 39.18 8.55 26.24
N SER A 469 39.15 9.74 26.81
CA SER A 469 40.19 10.72 26.55
C SER A 469 41.44 10.26 27.30
N GLY A 470 42.23 9.40 26.67
CA GLY A 470 43.59 9.13 27.09
C GLY A 470 44.44 10.40 26.97
N PRO A 471 45.47 10.61 27.78
CA PRO A 471 46.34 11.75 27.62
C PRO A 471 46.99 11.68 26.22
N THR A 472 46.70 12.67 25.39
CA THR A 472 47.42 12.87 24.12
C THR A 472 48.91 13.05 24.49
N PRO A 473 49.85 12.25 23.88
CA PRO A 473 51.25 12.51 24.11
C PRO A 473 51.59 13.89 23.54
N SER A 474 51.88 14.82 24.43
CA SER A 474 52.38 16.14 24.06
C SER A 474 53.77 15.99 23.47
N PRO A 475 54.10 16.67 22.33
CA PRO A 475 55.49 16.72 21.85
C PRO A 475 56.39 17.31 22.93
N GLN A 476 57.51 16.66 23.15
CA GLN A 476 58.50 17.09 24.17
C GLN A 476 58.92 18.55 24.01
N LEU A 477 58.53 19.40 24.91
CA LEU A 477 59.19 20.70 25.13
C LEU A 477 60.15 20.62 26.31
N PRO A 478 61.30 21.28 26.25
CA PRO A 478 62.38 21.11 27.21
C PRO A 478 62.07 21.66 28.57
N THR A 479 62.51 20.89 29.55
CA THR A 479 62.51 21.15 31.01
C THR A 479 62.81 22.60 31.40
N ARG A 480 61.88 23.24 32.10
CA ARG A 480 62.05 24.07 33.34
C ARG A 480 60.81 24.93 33.60
N ALA A 481 59.90 24.44 34.43
CA ALA A 481 59.09 25.26 35.30
C ALA A 481 58.56 24.41 36.47
N ARG A 482 59.03 24.65 37.68
CA ARG A 482 58.44 24.18 38.90
C ARG A 482 57.05 24.82 39.05
N GLY A 483 56.00 24.05 39.22
CA GLY A 483 54.71 24.55 39.65
C GLY A 483 53.48 24.33 38.76
N ALA A 484 53.54 23.51 37.73
CA ALA A 484 52.31 23.18 36.94
C ALA A 484 51.51 22.13 37.70
N ARG A 485 50.33 22.50 38.20
CA ARG A 485 49.28 21.57 38.55
C ARG A 485 48.93 20.75 37.33
N VAL A 486 49.16 19.43 37.40
CA VAL A 486 48.66 18.47 36.43
C VAL A 486 47.15 18.55 36.46
N ALA A 487 46.54 19.10 35.42
CA ALA A 487 45.11 19.04 35.25
C ALA A 487 44.70 17.57 35.15
N GLN A 488 43.97 17.09 36.15
CA GLN A 488 43.33 15.78 36.05
C GLN A 488 42.39 15.79 34.84
N PRO A 489 42.42 14.76 34.01
CA PRO A 489 41.48 14.65 32.90
C PRO A 489 40.06 14.62 33.50
N SER A 490 39.27 15.65 33.25
CA SER A 490 37.87 15.67 33.61
C SER A 490 37.16 14.68 32.64
N MET A 491 36.79 13.55 33.18
CA MET A 491 35.94 12.60 32.48
C MET A 491 34.52 13.20 32.45
N THR A 492 34.18 13.87 31.38
CA THR A 492 32.79 14.28 31.10
C THR A 492 32.08 13.02 30.59
N ILE A 493 31.37 12.30 31.47
CA ILE A 493 30.45 11.24 31.06
C ILE A 493 29.23 11.99 30.50
N PRO A 494 28.96 11.91 29.17
CA PRO A 494 27.73 12.46 28.63
C PRO A 494 26.56 11.78 29.32
N PHE A 495 25.57 12.54 29.79
CA PHE A 495 24.40 12.00 30.47
C PHE A 495 23.58 11.19 29.46
N ALA A 496 23.38 9.90 29.72
CA ALA A 496 22.52 9.05 28.89
C ALA A 496 21.05 9.46 29.09
N PRO A 497 20.23 9.56 28.00
CA PRO A 497 18.80 9.78 28.13
C PRO A 497 18.13 8.72 29.00
N ASP A 498 17.16 9.14 29.83
CA ASP A 498 16.32 8.19 30.56
C ASP A 498 15.19 7.70 29.62
N PRO A 499 15.14 6.41 29.28
CA PRO A 499 14.11 5.86 28.39
C PRO A 499 12.71 5.80 29.03
N LEU A 500 12.59 6.09 30.32
CA LEU A 500 11.33 6.11 31.08
C LEU A 500 10.85 7.52 31.45
N ALA A 501 11.63 8.55 31.13
CA ALA A 501 11.38 9.92 31.58
C ALA A 501 9.95 10.42 31.30
N ARG A 502 9.35 10.00 30.20
CA ARG A 502 8.00 10.38 29.81
C ARG A 502 6.97 9.26 29.85
N LEU A 503 7.27 8.09 30.43
CA LEU A 503 6.33 6.94 30.41
C LEU A 503 4.93 7.31 30.93
N SER A 504 4.83 7.99 32.06
CA SER A 504 3.55 8.44 32.63
C SER A 504 2.85 9.48 31.75
N ALA A 505 3.60 10.38 31.11
CA ALA A 505 3.04 11.37 30.19
C ALA A 505 2.48 10.70 28.92
N VAL A 506 3.20 9.73 28.35
CA VAL A 506 2.72 8.91 27.22
C VAL A 506 1.43 8.19 27.58
N ALA A 507 1.37 7.58 28.78
CA ALA A 507 0.15 6.91 29.26
C ALA A 507 -1.03 7.90 29.40
N GLY A 508 -0.78 9.12 29.90
CA GLY A 508 -1.77 10.19 29.95
C GLY A 508 -2.26 10.62 28.56
N ASP A 509 -1.36 10.76 27.59
CA ASP A 509 -1.70 11.12 26.21
C ASP A 509 -2.48 9.99 25.50
N VAL A 510 -2.17 8.71 25.77
CA VAL A 510 -2.94 7.55 25.28
C VAL A 510 -4.38 7.59 25.84
N ALA A 511 -4.54 7.76 27.15
CA ALA A 511 -5.85 7.83 27.80
C ALA A 511 -6.71 8.95 27.20
N ALA A 512 -6.14 10.15 27.14
CA ALA A 512 -6.81 11.33 26.63
C ALA A 512 -7.17 11.24 25.13
N SER A 513 -6.30 10.60 24.32
CA SER A 513 -6.57 10.33 22.89
C SER A 513 -7.71 9.33 22.72
N LEU A 514 -7.74 8.24 23.53
CA LEU A 514 -8.85 7.27 23.52
C LEU A 514 -10.19 7.93 23.85
N GLU A 515 -10.24 8.79 24.89
CA GLU A 515 -11.46 9.53 25.27
C GLU A 515 -11.92 10.47 24.16
N PHE A 516 -10.99 11.24 23.60
CA PHE A 516 -11.30 12.22 22.56
C PHE A 516 -11.82 11.53 21.29
N PHE A 517 -11.13 10.52 20.77
CA PHE A 517 -11.51 9.84 19.55
C PHE A 517 -12.74 8.97 19.73
N SER A 518 -12.94 8.35 20.90
CA SER A 518 -14.18 7.62 21.21
C SER A 518 -15.38 8.54 21.22
N GLY A 519 -15.22 9.76 21.73
CA GLY A 519 -16.28 10.79 21.69
C GLY A 519 -16.60 11.27 20.27
N MET A 520 -15.60 11.27 19.38
CA MET A 520 -15.73 11.79 18.02
C MET A 520 -16.14 10.71 17.00
N PHE A 521 -15.54 9.51 17.08
CA PHE A 521 -15.68 8.43 16.10
C PHE A 521 -16.44 7.21 16.64
N GLY A 522 -16.89 7.26 17.90
CA GLY A 522 -17.47 6.13 18.63
C GLY A 522 -16.41 5.21 19.25
N PRO A 523 -16.79 4.20 20.07
CA PRO A 523 -15.84 3.35 20.79
C PRO A 523 -14.97 2.56 19.83
N PRO A 524 -13.68 2.30 20.15
CA PRO A 524 -12.86 1.42 19.35
C PRO A 524 -13.35 -0.03 19.47
N VAL A 525 -13.00 -0.86 18.50
CA VAL A 525 -13.45 -2.26 18.45
C VAL A 525 -12.76 -3.11 19.52
N MET A 526 -11.48 -2.82 19.79
CA MET A 526 -10.70 -3.53 20.81
C MET A 526 -10.98 -2.96 22.19
N LYS A 527 -11.17 -3.86 23.18
CA LYS A 527 -11.36 -3.49 24.58
C LYS A 527 -10.06 -3.33 25.38
N THR A 528 -8.97 -3.79 24.80
CA THR A 528 -7.62 -3.67 25.37
C THR A 528 -6.70 -3.02 24.36
N LEU A 529 -5.92 -2.01 24.78
CA LEU A 529 -4.87 -1.39 24.00
C LEU A 529 -3.53 -1.55 24.70
N THR A 530 -2.60 -2.20 24.03
CA THR A 530 -1.22 -2.33 24.46
C THR A 530 -0.35 -1.36 23.70
N VAL A 531 0.52 -0.61 24.37
CA VAL A 531 1.45 0.36 23.77
C VAL A 531 2.86 -0.04 24.15
N ALA A 532 3.74 -0.23 23.16
CA ALA A 532 5.12 -0.66 23.38
C ALA A 532 6.11 0.23 22.64
N PRO A 533 7.31 0.49 23.23
CA PRO A 533 8.36 1.22 22.54
C PRO A 533 9.02 0.37 21.46
N ILE A 534 9.41 1.02 20.36
CA ILE A 534 10.28 0.42 19.34
C ILE A 534 11.48 1.33 19.07
N PRO A 535 12.65 0.77 18.75
CA PRO A 535 13.81 1.54 18.32
C PRO A 535 13.57 2.28 17.01
N GLY A 536 14.19 3.46 16.88
CA GLY A 536 14.09 4.26 15.66
C GLY A 536 13.07 5.40 15.74
N GLY A 537 12.86 6.11 14.62
CA GLY A 537 12.11 7.37 14.56
C GLY A 537 10.66 7.26 14.09
N PHE A 538 10.07 6.07 14.07
CA PHE A 538 8.72 5.84 13.56
C PHE A 538 7.80 5.21 14.61
N GLY A 539 6.49 5.28 14.38
CA GLY A 539 5.47 4.57 15.12
C GLY A 539 4.68 3.64 14.20
N GLN A 540 3.79 2.84 14.77
CA GLN A 540 2.88 1.99 14.01
C GLN A 540 1.69 1.55 14.87
N GLY A 541 0.48 1.78 14.39
CA GLY A 541 -0.74 1.37 15.06
C GLY A 541 -1.31 0.08 14.46
N PHE A 542 -1.34 -1.00 15.24
CA PHE A 542 -2.06 -2.24 14.92
C PHE A 542 -3.35 -2.34 15.74
N PRO A 543 -4.30 -3.22 15.39
CA PRO A 543 -5.48 -3.46 16.19
C PRO A 543 -5.11 -3.89 17.62
N GLY A 544 -5.42 -3.07 18.61
CA GLY A 544 -5.13 -3.33 20.02
C GLY A 544 -3.65 -3.30 20.40
N LEU A 545 -2.74 -2.91 19.49
CA LEU A 545 -1.31 -2.82 19.76
C LEU A 545 -0.70 -1.60 19.03
N VAL A 546 -0.13 -0.69 19.77
CA VAL A 546 0.55 0.50 19.26
C VAL A 546 2.03 0.42 19.53
N TYR A 547 2.84 0.70 18.54
CA TYR A 547 4.27 0.87 18.65
C TYR A 547 4.62 2.37 18.60
N LEU A 548 5.39 2.85 19.56
CA LEU A 548 5.86 4.23 19.61
C LEU A 548 7.39 4.27 19.58
N SER A 549 7.95 5.20 18.83
CA SER A 549 9.38 5.48 18.86
C SER A 549 9.88 5.70 20.28
N THR A 550 11.08 5.21 20.61
CA THR A 550 11.79 5.56 21.86
C THR A 550 11.87 7.08 22.07
N PHE A 551 11.90 7.89 20.99
CA PHE A 551 11.92 9.35 21.09
C PHE A 551 10.69 9.96 21.75
N ALA A 552 9.55 9.28 21.76
CA ALA A 552 8.36 9.71 22.50
C ALA A 552 8.50 9.57 24.02
N TYR A 553 9.35 8.64 24.47
CA TYR A 553 9.54 8.32 25.89
C TYR A 553 10.67 9.10 26.57
N ILE A 554 11.61 9.68 25.80
CA ILE A 554 12.70 10.49 26.33
C ILE A 554 12.36 11.99 26.30
N ASP A 555 12.97 12.74 27.23
CA ASP A 555 12.79 14.19 27.28
C ASP A 555 13.26 14.86 25.97
N SER A 556 12.58 15.94 25.62
CA SER A 556 12.85 16.69 24.39
C SER A 556 14.30 17.19 24.27
N VAL A 557 14.91 17.61 25.39
CA VAL A 557 16.30 18.07 25.43
C VAL A 557 17.33 16.93 25.28
N SER A 558 16.91 15.70 25.55
CA SER A 558 17.74 14.50 25.48
C SER A 558 17.66 13.80 24.09
N ARG A 559 16.75 14.21 23.21
CA ARG A 559 16.67 13.70 21.84
C ARG A 559 17.93 14.04 21.02
N PRO A 560 18.29 13.24 20.02
CA PRO A 560 19.37 13.57 19.09
C PRO A 560 19.25 14.97 18.51
N ALA A 561 20.37 15.65 18.24
CA ALA A 561 20.37 17.04 17.76
C ALA A 561 19.52 17.28 16.51
N ALA A 562 19.49 16.30 15.59
CA ALA A 562 18.68 16.35 14.38
C ALA A 562 17.15 16.34 14.65
N LEU A 563 16.71 15.96 15.85
CA LEU A 563 15.29 15.88 16.25
C LEU A 563 14.93 16.98 17.28
N ARG A 564 15.73 18.04 17.40
CA ARG A 564 15.49 19.14 18.36
C ARG A 564 14.89 20.39 17.75
N ASP A 565 14.64 20.41 16.44
CA ASP A 565 13.89 21.50 15.84
C ASP A 565 12.43 21.52 16.32
N ALA A 566 11.77 22.66 16.17
CA ALA A 566 10.43 22.86 16.71
C ALA A 566 9.39 21.87 16.13
N ARG A 567 9.56 21.44 14.89
CA ARG A 567 8.67 20.50 14.20
C ARG A 567 8.79 19.08 14.76
N GLU A 568 10.01 18.56 14.84
CA GLU A 568 10.28 17.23 15.39
C GLU A 568 9.90 17.16 16.88
N GLN A 569 10.07 18.27 17.61
CA GLN A 569 9.64 18.36 19.01
C GLN A 569 8.12 18.23 19.13
N VAL A 570 7.35 18.92 18.31
CA VAL A 570 5.87 18.82 18.29
C VAL A 570 5.46 17.41 17.88
N PHE A 571 6.10 16.83 16.87
CA PHE A 571 5.78 15.49 16.41
C PHE A 571 5.91 14.45 17.54
N TYR A 572 7.09 14.31 18.15
CA TYR A 572 7.31 13.29 19.18
C TYR A 572 6.64 13.60 20.52
N SER A 573 6.30 14.84 20.81
CA SER A 573 5.70 15.23 22.09
C SER A 573 4.19 15.31 22.10
N ASP A 574 3.57 15.65 20.96
CA ASP A 574 2.16 15.98 20.90
C ASP A 574 1.37 15.22 19.82
N LEU A 575 2.02 14.79 18.72
CA LEU A 575 1.31 14.21 17.56
C LEU A 575 1.47 12.70 17.44
N MET A 576 2.62 12.13 17.76
CA MET A 576 2.89 10.70 17.55
C MET A 576 1.91 9.81 18.32
N VAL A 577 1.70 10.04 19.60
CA VAL A 577 0.78 9.23 20.42
C VAL A 577 -0.65 9.27 19.85
N PRO A 578 -1.28 10.45 19.64
CA PRO A 578 -2.62 10.49 19.08
C PRO A 578 -2.70 10.00 17.63
N HIS A 579 -1.64 10.10 16.82
CA HIS A 579 -1.58 9.52 15.48
C HIS A 579 -1.70 7.99 15.55
N GLU A 580 -0.83 7.33 16.32
CA GLU A 580 -0.81 5.87 16.43
C GLU A 580 -2.06 5.32 17.16
N VAL A 581 -2.62 6.05 18.11
CA VAL A 581 -3.92 5.73 18.72
C VAL A 581 -5.05 5.90 17.69
N GLY A 582 -4.97 6.90 16.82
CA GLY A 582 -5.92 7.14 15.72
C GLY A 582 -6.07 5.93 14.78
N HIS A 583 -5.01 5.16 14.60
CA HIS A 583 -5.06 3.91 13.84
C HIS A 583 -5.99 2.84 14.44
N GLN A 584 -6.46 2.98 15.67
CA GLN A 584 -7.51 2.09 16.20
C GLN A 584 -8.86 2.27 15.48
N TRP A 585 -9.04 3.36 14.74
CA TRP A 585 -10.19 3.65 13.86
C TRP A 585 -9.82 3.58 12.39
N TRP A 586 -8.63 4.08 12.01
CA TRP A 586 -8.16 4.22 10.64
C TRP A 586 -6.96 3.29 10.38
N GLY A 587 -7.16 2.17 9.69
CA GLY A 587 -6.12 1.16 9.41
C GLY A 587 -6.28 -0.15 10.18
N SER A 588 -6.91 -0.14 11.36
CA SER A 588 -7.12 -1.37 12.16
C SER A 588 -8.43 -2.09 11.86
N VAL A 589 -9.49 -1.34 11.64
CA VAL A 589 -10.85 -1.85 11.36
C VAL A 589 -11.36 -1.46 9.97
N ILE A 590 -10.70 -0.53 9.33
CA ILE A 590 -10.87 -0.18 7.92
C ILE A 590 -9.49 -0.35 7.30
N SER A 591 -9.39 -1.05 6.18
CA SER A 591 -8.15 -1.19 5.43
C SER A 591 -8.32 -0.67 4.02
N THR A 592 -7.25 -0.59 3.24
CA THR A 592 -7.29 -0.14 1.85
C THR A 592 -7.10 -1.30 0.90
N ALA A 593 -7.70 -1.17 -0.28
CA ALA A 593 -7.62 -2.20 -1.31
C ALA A 593 -6.26 -2.18 -2.04
N HIS A 594 -5.66 -1.00 -2.17
CA HIS A 594 -4.47 -0.77 -2.99
C HIS A 594 -3.55 0.25 -2.34
N SER A 595 -2.28 0.24 -2.71
CA SER A 595 -1.27 1.21 -2.23
C SER A 595 -1.62 2.67 -2.59
N GLU A 596 -2.35 2.89 -3.67
CA GLU A 596 -2.85 4.22 -4.06
C GLU A 596 -3.88 4.80 -3.10
N ASP A 597 -4.49 3.97 -2.25
CA ASP A 597 -5.51 4.35 -1.29
C ASP A 597 -4.96 4.51 0.14
N GLU A 598 -3.75 4.02 0.43
CA GLU A 598 -3.13 4.02 1.78
C GLU A 598 -3.02 5.43 2.38
N TRP A 599 -2.81 6.45 1.52
CA TRP A 599 -2.77 7.84 1.95
C TRP A 599 -4.00 8.24 2.77
N LEU A 600 -5.16 7.65 2.46
CA LEU A 600 -6.43 7.99 3.12
C LEU A 600 -6.38 7.66 4.61
N LEU A 601 -5.88 6.47 4.97
CA LEU A 601 -5.79 6.02 6.35
C LEU A 601 -4.72 6.80 7.12
N GLU A 602 -3.57 7.04 6.50
CA GLU A 602 -2.50 7.84 7.08
C GLU A 602 -2.90 9.31 7.26
N ALA A 603 -3.58 9.89 6.25
CA ALA A 603 -4.10 11.26 6.35
C ALA A 603 -5.17 11.39 7.44
N LEU A 604 -6.07 10.40 7.58
CA LEU A 604 -7.09 10.39 8.63
C LEU A 604 -6.46 10.24 10.02
N ALA A 605 -5.48 9.36 10.21
CA ALA A 605 -4.78 9.20 11.47
C ALA A 605 -4.01 10.48 11.84
N ASN A 606 -3.28 11.05 10.87
CA ASN A 606 -2.52 12.29 11.09
C ASN A 606 -3.45 13.49 11.34
N TYR A 607 -4.55 13.61 10.59
CA TYR A 607 -5.52 14.67 10.82
C TYR A 607 -6.25 14.52 12.15
N SER A 608 -6.52 13.29 12.61
CA SER A 608 -7.04 13.01 13.95
C SER A 608 -6.10 13.52 15.04
N SER A 609 -4.78 13.35 14.86
CA SER A 609 -3.78 13.92 15.78
C SER A 609 -3.78 15.46 15.79
N LEU A 610 -4.05 16.09 14.63
CA LEU A 610 -4.19 17.55 14.52
C LEU A 610 -5.48 18.04 15.18
N LEU A 611 -6.59 17.31 15.07
CA LEU A 611 -7.83 17.59 15.80
C LEU A 611 -7.63 17.49 17.32
N TRP A 612 -6.86 16.51 17.78
CA TRP A 612 -6.44 16.40 19.16
C TRP A 612 -5.59 17.61 19.60
N LEU A 613 -4.62 18.01 18.78
CA LEU A 613 -3.78 19.19 19.05
C LEU A 613 -4.63 20.47 19.11
N GLU A 614 -5.59 20.63 18.19
CA GLU A 614 -6.57 21.72 18.20
C GLU A 614 -7.34 21.78 19.53
N LYS A 615 -7.81 20.62 20.00
CA LYS A 615 -8.51 20.50 21.28
C LYS A 615 -7.62 20.80 22.47
N LYS A 616 -6.36 20.32 22.46
CA LYS A 616 -5.41 20.40 23.58
C LYS A 616 -4.77 21.80 23.69
N LYS A 617 -4.38 22.39 22.55
CA LYS A 617 -3.59 23.62 22.49
C LYS A 617 -4.21 24.76 21.68
N GLY A 618 -5.32 24.52 20.99
CA GLY A 618 -6.06 25.50 20.22
C GLY A 618 -5.70 25.55 18.73
N VAL A 619 -6.57 26.25 17.97
CA VAL A 619 -6.50 26.37 16.50
C VAL A 619 -5.16 26.94 16.01
N LYS A 620 -4.53 27.84 16.77
CA LYS A 620 -3.24 28.45 16.41
C LYS A 620 -2.11 27.42 16.31
N GLU A 621 -2.04 26.49 17.26
CA GLU A 621 -0.99 25.46 17.26
C GLU A 621 -1.21 24.44 16.13
N MET A 622 -2.45 24.02 15.89
CA MET A 622 -2.80 23.22 14.71
C MET A 622 -2.39 23.94 13.42
N GLY A 623 -2.72 25.22 13.29
CA GLY A 623 -2.34 26.05 12.15
C GLY A 623 -0.83 26.16 11.95
N ALA A 624 -0.05 26.21 13.03
CA ALA A 624 1.41 26.23 12.96
C ALA A 624 1.96 24.92 12.38
N VAL A 625 1.40 23.76 12.76
CA VAL A 625 1.79 22.46 12.17
C VAL A 625 1.42 22.38 10.71
N LEU A 626 0.20 22.76 10.32
CA LEU A 626 -0.24 22.79 8.92
C LEU A 626 0.67 23.71 8.07
N ASN A 627 1.08 24.88 8.61
CA ASN A 627 2.02 25.77 7.94
C ASN A 627 3.41 25.13 7.78
N GLY A 628 3.85 24.34 8.77
CA GLY A 628 5.07 23.53 8.67
C GLY A 628 4.98 22.52 7.52
N TYR A 629 3.87 21.80 7.39
CA TYR A 629 3.63 20.88 6.28
C TYR A 629 3.60 21.60 4.93
N ARG A 630 2.96 22.80 4.84
CA ARG A 630 3.02 23.64 3.64
C ARG A 630 4.45 23.98 3.25
N SER A 631 5.26 24.40 4.21
CA SER A 631 6.67 24.77 3.97
C SER A 631 7.47 23.57 3.43
N GLU A 632 7.30 22.38 4.02
CA GLU A 632 7.93 21.15 3.54
C GLU A 632 7.50 20.79 2.10
N LEU A 633 6.21 20.86 1.81
CA LEU A 633 5.70 20.60 0.45
C LEU A 633 6.32 21.51 -0.60
N LEU A 634 6.70 22.73 -0.21
CA LEU A 634 7.33 23.74 -1.07
C LEU A 634 8.86 23.70 -1.06
N GLU A 635 9.49 22.88 -0.20
CA GLU A 635 10.93 22.62 -0.26
C GLU A 635 11.30 22.03 -1.61
N LYS A 636 12.48 22.41 -2.10
CA LYS A 636 12.99 21.97 -3.40
C LYS A 636 14.02 20.86 -3.21
N ASP A 637 13.94 19.87 -4.05
CA ASP A 637 14.95 18.81 -4.18
C ASP A 637 16.23 19.34 -4.87
N SER A 638 17.19 18.44 -5.07
CA SER A 638 18.46 18.74 -5.76
C SER A 638 18.28 19.16 -7.23
N GLN A 639 17.12 18.91 -7.83
CA GLN A 639 16.77 19.29 -9.21
C GLN A 639 15.98 20.62 -9.26
N GLY A 640 15.70 21.23 -8.10
CA GLY A 640 14.93 22.48 -7.99
C GLY A 640 13.41 22.29 -8.06
N LYS A 641 12.93 21.06 -8.03
CA LYS A 641 11.49 20.72 -8.01
C LYS A 641 11.00 20.66 -6.57
N THR A 642 9.78 21.15 -6.33
CA THR A 642 9.16 21.04 -4.99
C THR A 642 8.76 19.60 -4.68
N TYR A 643 8.78 19.19 -3.40
CA TYR A 643 8.33 17.85 -3.03
C TYR A 643 6.89 17.57 -3.48
N GLU A 644 6.00 18.58 -3.40
CA GLU A 644 4.62 18.43 -3.86
C GLU A 644 4.51 18.14 -5.36
N SER A 645 5.41 18.69 -6.18
CA SER A 645 5.40 18.49 -7.64
C SER A 645 5.87 17.10 -8.09
N ALA A 646 6.33 16.25 -7.17
CA ALA A 646 6.78 14.90 -7.49
C ALA A 646 5.67 13.99 -7.98
N GLY A 647 4.44 14.21 -7.52
CA GLY A 647 3.28 13.46 -7.98
C GLY A 647 2.02 13.67 -7.11
N PRO A 648 0.86 13.28 -7.61
CA PRO A 648 -0.38 13.28 -6.83
C PRO A 648 -0.32 12.27 -5.68
N ILE A 649 -1.08 12.52 -4.61
CA ILE A 649 -1.06 11.70 -3.40
C ILE A 649 -1.46 10.24 -3.67
N VAL A 650 -2.32 9.98 -4.65
CA VAL A 650 -2.73 8.63 -5.08
C VAL A 650 -1.62 7.81 -5.76
N TRP A 651 -0.44 8.38 -5.98
CA TRP A 651 0.67 7.54 -6.43
C TRP A 651 1.23 6.63 -5.32
N GLY A 652 0.90 6.89 -4.05
CA GLY A 652 1.23 6.02 -2.94
C GLY A 652 2.73 5.69 -2.90
N GLU A 653 3.06 4.40 -2.84
CA GLU A 653 4.45 3.93 -2.80
C GLU A 653 5.32 4.39 -3.98
N ARG A 654 4.74 4.71 -5.14
CA ARG A 654 5.50 5.25 -6.29
C ARG A 654 6.21 6.55 -5.95
N LEU A 655 5.73 7.31 -4.97
CA LEU A 655 6.40 8.51 -4.46
C LEU A 655 7.72 8.20 -3.74
N ASN A 656 7.94 6.96 -3.29
CA ASN A 656 9.22 6.51 -2.71
C ASN A 656 10.32 6.31 -3.76
N SER A 657 9.95 6.09 -5.02
CA SER A 657 10.90 5.96 -6.14
C SER A 657 11.48 7.31 -6.59
N GLN A 658 11.09 8.40 -5.94
CA GLN A 658 11.62 9.74 -6.21
C GLN A 658 13.01 9.93 -5.58
N PRO A 659 13.82 10.88 -6.08
CA PRO A 659 15.18 11.13 -5.58
C PRO A 659 15.28 11.44 -4.08
N SER A 660 14.16 11.82 -3.45
CA SER A 660 14.09 12.09 -2.00
C SER A 660 13.07 11.19 -1.32
N THR A 661 13.52 10.40 -0.34
CA THR A 661 12.64 9.60 0.54
C THR A 661 11.68 10.46 1.38
N ARG A 662 11.94 11.77 1.49
CA ARG A 662 11.05 12.72 2.17
C ARG A 662 9.77 13.01 1.39
N THR A 663 9.78 12.83 0.07
CA THR A 663 8.66 13.16 -0.82
C THR A 663 7.39 12.41 -0.46
N TRP A 664 7.48 11.10 -0.29
CA TRP A 664 6.33 10.28 0.11
C TRP A 664 5.74 10.76 1.45
N ARG A 665 6.59 11.00 2.46
CA ARG A 665 6.16 11.47 3.77
C ARG A 665 5.49 12.85 3.69
N ALA A 666 6.12 13.81 3.00
CA ALA A 666 5.58 15.16 2.86
C ALA A 666 4.20 15.16 2.18
N ILE A 667 4.02 14.32 1.15
CA ILE A 667 2.76 14.23 0.41
C ILE A 667 1.73 13.44 1.21
N THR A 668 2.04 12.24 1.67
CA THR A 668 1.08 11.37 2.35
C THR A 668 0.57 11.99 3.66
N TYR A 669 1.45 12.47 4.51
CA TYR A 669 1.09 13.04 5.81
C TYR A 669 0.76 14.54 5.71
N GLY A 670 1.65 15.32 5.09
CA GLY A 670 1.51 16.77 5.03
C GLY A 670 0.40 17.23 4.10
N LYS A 671 0.44 16.86 2.79
CA LYS A 671 -0.63 17.19 1.83
C LYS A 671 -1.93 16.48 2.21
N GLY A 672 -1.86 15.21 2.68
CA GLY A 672 -3.03 14.47 3.16
C GLY A 672 -3.78 15.19 4.27
N SER A 673 -3.07 15.72 5.29
CA SER A 673 -3.69 16.52 6.35
C SER A 673 -4.29 17.81 5.83
N TRP A 674 -3.64 18.48 4.88
CA TRP A 674 -4.21 19.67 4.23
C TRP A 674 -5.47 19.34 3.45
N ILE A 675 -5.53 18.22 2.75
CA ILE A 675 -6.73 17.75 2.04
C ILE A 675 -7.89 17.58 3.03
N MET A 676 -7.65 16.88 4.15
CA MET A 676 -8.69 16.69 5.18
C MET A 676 -9.13 18.03 5.80
N HIS A 677 -8.19 18.93 6.08
CA HIS A 677 -8.47 20.24 6.64
C HIS A 677 -9.30 21.11 5.69
N MET A 678 -8.90 21.19 4.42
CA MET A 678 -9.64 21.95 3.41
C MET A 678 -11.02 21.36 3.12
N LEU A 679 -11.15 20.03 3.13
CA LEU A 679 -12.44 19.36 2.98
C LEU A 679 -13.35 19.68 4.18
N ARG A 680 -12.85 19.61 5.42
CA ARG A 680 -13.57 20.04 6.64
C ARG A 680 -14.03 21.50 6.53
N ARG A 681 -13.15 22.41 6.12
CA ARG A 681 -13.46 23.84 5.92
C ARG A 681 -14.57 24.05 4.88
N ARG A 682 -14.53 23.29 3.79
CA ARG A 682 -15.49 23.41 2.69
C ARG A 682 -16.85 22.79 3.00
N MET A 683 -16.85 21.67 3.72
CA MET A 683 -18.08 20.97 4.14
C MET A 683 -18.69 21.56 5.40
N GLY A 684 -17.90 22.17 6.27
CA GLY A 684 -18.28 22.52 7.65
C GLY A 684 -18.16 21.32 8.59
N ASP A 685 -18.00 21.59 9.89
CA ASP A 685 -17.71 20.57 10.92
C ASP A 685 -18.79 19.47 10.97
N GLU A 686 -20.07 19.84 10.96
CA GLU A 686 -21.17 18.88 11.06
C GLU A 686 -21.16 17.85 9.93
N ALA A 687 -21.05 18.30 8.66
CA ALA A 687 -21.05 17.41 7.50
C ALA A 687 -19.75 16.60 7.42
N PHE A 688 -18.62 17.19 7.77
CA PHE A 688 -17.33 16.50 7.77
C PHE A 688 -17.27 15.39 8.82
N PHE A 689 -17.65 15.66 10.06
CA PHE A 689 -17.64 14.60 11.10
C PHE A 689 -18.70 13.53 10.84
N LYS A 690 -19.85 13.88 10.24
CA LYS A 690 -20.79 12.89 9.72
C LYS A 690 -20.18 12.02 8.63
N LEU A 691 -19.38 12.59 7.72
CA LEU A 691 -18.63 11.85 6.69
C LEU A 691 -17.72 10.80 7.34
N LEU A 692 -16.94 11.17 8.35
CA LEU A 692 -16.03 10.24 9.04
C LEU A 692 -16.80 9.15 9.79
N ALA A 693 -17.90 9.48 10.46
CA ALA A 693 -18.75 8.50 11.14
C ALA A 693 -19.37 7.50 10.16
N GLU A 694 -19.86 7.97 9.01
CA GLU A 694 -20.42 7.10 7.96
C GLU A 694 -19.35 6.27 7.26
N LEU A 695 -18.15 6.82 7.04
CA LEU A 695 -17.00 6.06 6.53
C LEU A 695 -16.71 4.85 7.42
N ARG A 696 -16.56 5.08 8.73
CA ARG A 696 -16.36 4.01 9.69
C ARG A 696 -17.51 2.99 9.66
N ARG A 697 -18.75 3.43 9.76
CA ARG A 697 -19.93 2.57 9.82
C ARG A 697 -20.09 1.67 8.59
N ARG A 698 -19.79 2.19 7.37
CA ARG A 698 -19.96 1.46 6.10
C ARG A 698 -18.82 0.53 5.78
N TYR A 699 -17.59 0.90 6.20
CA TYR A 699 -16.36 0.18 5.85
C TYR A 699 -15.70 -0.52 7.04
N GLU A 700 -16.37 -0.63 8.16
CA GLU A 700 -15.90 -1.44 9.29
C GLU A 700 -15.69 -2.89 8.84
N PHE A 701 -14.47 -3.43 9.02
CA PHE A 701 -13.99 -4.75 8.54
C PHE A 701 -14.08 -4.92 7.02
N LYS A 702 -13.89 -3.84 6.27
CA LYS A 702 -13.87 -3.84 4.81
C LYS A 702 -12.70 -3.02 4.27
N LEU A 703 -12.48 -3.20 2.98
CA LEU A 703 -11.54 -2.37 2.23
C LEU A 703 -12.25 -1.12 1.73
N VAL A 704 -11.56 0.01 1.79
CA VAL A 704 -12.01 1.32 1.29
C VAL A 704 -11.06 1.81 0.20
N THR A 705 -11.61 2.50 -0.79
CA THR A 705 -10.83 3.17 -1.83
C THR A 705 -10.99 4.69 -1.74
N THR A 706 -10.07 5.41 -2.36
CA THR A 706 -10.17 6.88 -2.55
C THR A 706 -11.49 7.26 -3.25
N ALA A 707 -11.93 6.45 -4.23
CA ALA A 707 -13.20 6.67 -4.93
C ALA A 707 -14.42 6.47 -4.01
N ASP A 708 -14.38 5.49 -3.09
CA ASP A 708 -15.43 5.32 -2.07
C ASP A 708 -15.52 6.53 -1.15
N PHE A 709 -14.39 7.06 -0.71
CA PHE A 709 -14.34 8.25 0.14
C PHE A 709 -14.88 9.49 -0.59
N GLN A 710 -14.50 9.68 -1.87
CA GLN A 710 -15.03 10.73 -2.73
C GLN A 710 -16.55 10.60 -2.90
N ALA A 711 -17.05 9.41 -3.20
CA ALA A 711 -18.48 9.15 -3.37
C ALA A 711 -19.27 9.47 -2.08
N LEU A 712 -18.71 9.09 -0.92
CA LEU A 712 -19.31 9.37 0.37
C LEU A 712 -19.30 10.87 0.70
N ALA A 713 -18.21 11.58 0.42
CA ALA A 713 -18.14 13.04 0.56
C ALA A 713 -19.16 13.75 -0.35
N ARG A 714 -19.34 13.24 -1.57
CA ARG A 714 -20.34 13.74 -2.52
C ARG A 714 -21.77 13.50 -2.04
N GLU A 715 -22.05 12.35 -1.44
CA GLU A 715 -23.35 12.00 -0.86
C GLU A 715 -23.70 12.93 0.31
N LEU A 716 -22.76 13.15 1.23
CA LEU A 716 -22.97 13.85 2.49
C LEU A 716 -22.66 15.36 2.43
N ARG A 717 -22.41 15.90 1.24
CA ARG A 717 -22.11 17.31 1.07
C ARG A 717 -23.22 18.23 1.57
N PRO A 718 -22.90 19.39 2.15
CA PRO A 718 -23.91 20.38 2.53
C PRO A 718 -24.53 21.04 1.29
N LYS A 719 -25.70 21.63 1.44
CA LYS A 719 -26.47 22.31 0.36
C LYS A 719 -25.65 23.38 -0.39
N GLY A 720 -24.71 24.04 0.27
CA GLY A 720 -23.85 25.08 -0.32
C GLY A 720 -22.64 24.54 -1.13
N LEU A 721 -22.50 23.22 -1.28
CA LEU A 721 -21.44 22.58 -2.06
C LEU A 721 -22.09 21.67 -3.11
N SER A 722 -21.82 21.92 -4.40
CA SER A 722 -22.33 21.09 -5.48
C SER A 722 -21.57 19.75 -5.58
N ALA A 723 -22.14 18.76 -6.26
CA ALA A 723 -21.47 17.50 -6.53
C ALA A 723 -20.19 17.70 -7.37
N GLU A 724 -20.28 18.55 -8.38
CA GLU A 724 -19.16 18.95 -9.24
C GLU A 724 -18.07 19.70 -8.44
N GLY A 725 -18.46 20.40 -7.37
CA GLY A 725 -17.53 21.05 -6.45
C GLY A 725 -16.72 20.05 -5.63
N VAL A 726 -17.32 18.94 -5.21
CA VAL A 726 -16.60 17.84 -4.56
C VAL A 726 -15.69 17.14 -5.56
N ASP A 727 -16.20 16.83 -6.75
CA ASP A 727 -15.41 16.18 -7.79
C ASP A 727 -14.17 17.03 -8.15
N ALA A 728 -14.34 18.33 -8.40
CA ALA A 728 -13.23 19.23 -8.68
C ALA A 728 -12.23 19.35 -7.51
N PHE A 729 -12.69 19.24 -6.27
CA PHE A 729 -11.80 19.20 -5.11
C PHE A 729 -10.87 17.98 -5.17
N PHE A 730 -11.42 16.79 -5.41
CA PHE A 730 -10.63 15.57 -5.54
C PHE A 730 -9.73 15.60 -6.77
N ASP A 731 -10.24 16.02 -7.94
CA ASP A 731 -9.48 16.10 -9.19
C ASP A 731 -8.22 16.95 -9.04
N ASN A 732 -8.28 18.03 -8.27
CA ASN A 732 -7.17 18.96 -8.15
C ASN A 732 -6.25 18.71 -6.94
N TRP A 733 -6.79 18.24 -5.83
CA TRP A 733 -6.00 18.05 -4.60
C TRP A 733 -5.53 16.61 -4.39
N VAL A 734 -6.31 15.63 -4.87
CA VAL A 734 -6.02 14.19 -4.69
C VAL A 734 -5.39 13.59 -5.92
N TYR A 735 -5.97 13.83 -7.10
CA TYR A 735 -5.53 13.22 -8.36
C TYR A 735 -4.57 14.08 -9.18
N ALA A 736 -4.22 15.28 -8.71
CA ALA A 736 -3.27 16.17 -9.39
C ALA A 736 -2.24 16.77 -8.43
N THR A 737 -1.28 17.48 -9.01
CA THR A 737 -0.27 18.28 -8.33
C THR A 737 -0.50 19.77 -8.57
N GLY A 738 0.07 20.60 -7.73
CA GLY A 738 0.04 22.05 -7.85
C GLY A 738 -0.51 22.73 -6.60
N ILE A 739 0.30 23.63 -6.03
CA ILE A 739 -0.14 24.53 -4.97
C ILE A 739 -0.24 25.92 -5.60
N PRO A 740 -1.45 26.51 -5.74
CA PRO A 740 -1.63 27.79 -6.39
C PRO A 740 -1.11 28.95 -5.55
N THR A 741 -0.78 30.04 -6.22
CA THR A 741 -0.66 31.39 -5.64
C THR A 741 -1.96 32.12 -5.91
N LEU A 742 -2.58 32.69 -4.88
CA LEU A 742 -3.81 33.45 -5.00
C LEU A 742 -3.57 34.92 -4.63
N LYS A 743 -3.99 35.86 -5.49
CA LYS A 743 -3.92 37.29 -5.23
C LYS A 743 -5.31 37.87 -5.23
N LEU A 744 -5.79 38.33 -4.07
CA LEU A 744 -7.10 38.95 -3.90
C LEU A 744 -7.02 40.44 -4.18
N ARG A 745 -7.90 40.94 -5.05
CA ARG A 745 -8.20 42.36 -5.22
C ARG A 745 -9.66 42.61 -4.90
N TYR A 746 -9.97 43.70 -4.22
CA TYR A 746 -11.37 43.99 -3.91
C TYR A 746 -11.62 45.49 -3.76
N THR A 747 -12.91 45.87 -3.92
CA THR A 747 -13.43 47.17 -3.64
C THR A 747 -14.70 47.05 -2.77
N VAL A 748 -14.91 48.03 -1.91
CA VAL A 748 -16.07 48.12 -1.05
C VAL A 748 -16.82 49.40 -1.39
N SER A 749 -18.12 49.33 -1.64
CA SER A 749 -18.97 50.48 -1.95
C SER A 749 -20.28 50.38 -1.15
N GLY A 750 -20.98 51.54 -1.05
CA GLY A 750 -22.22 51.61 -0.26
C GLY A 750 -21.97 51.86 1.23
N VAL A 751 -23.07 52.01 1.98
CA VAL A 751 -23.09 52.23 3.42
C VAL A 751 -23.98 51.17 4.09
N ALA A 752 -23.73 50.88 5.36
CA ALA A 752 -24.56 49.95 6.12
C ALA A 752 -26.00 50.41 6.15
N PRO A 753 -27.01 49.52 5.98
CA PRO A 753 -26.88 48.06 5.85
C PRO A 753 -26.71 47.52 4.42
N ALA A 754 -26.48 48.36 3.40
CA ALA A 754 -26.39 48.04 1.98
C ALA A 754 -24.96 48.24 1.46
N VAL A 755 -24.02 47.42 1.94
CA VAL A 755 -22.60 47.44 1.51
C VAL A 755 -22.41 46.41 0.43
N LYS A 756 -21.76 46.79 -0.68
CA LYS A 756 -21.39 45.86 -1.77
C LYS A 756 -19.88 45.65 -1.77
N LEU A 757 -19.45 44.39 -1.64
CA LEU A 757 -18.08 43.93 -1.85
C LEU A 757 -18.01 43.38 -3.26
N SER A 758 -17.06 43.86 -4.06
CA SER A 758 -16.76 43.34 -5.39
C SER A 758 -15.23 43.05 -5.45
N GLY A 759 -14.85 41.95 -6.04
CA GLY A 759 -13.44 41.61 -6.11
C GLY A 759 -13.12 40.53 -7.17
N SER A 760 -11.84 40.27 -7.33
CA SER A 760 -11.30 39.20 -8.18
C SER A 760 -10.17 38.47 -7.47
N ILE A 761 -9.97 37.19 -7.85
CA ILE A 761 -8.85 36.38 -7.39
C ILE A 761 -8.01 35.98 -8.62
N ASP A 762 -6.79 36.52 -8.71
CA ASP A 762 -5.84 36.04 -9.71
C ASP A 762 -5.19 34.74 -9.20
N GLN A 763 -5.32 33.65 -9.98
CA GLN A 763 -4.69 32.37 -9.69
C GLN A 763 -3.49 32.11 -10.59
N SER A 764 -2.36 31.66 -10.04
CA SER A 764 -1.15 31.31 -10.79
C SER A 764 -0.36 30.21 -10.10
N GLY A 765 0.62 29.62 -10.77
CA GLY A 765 1.57 28.66 -10.20
C GLY A 765 1.00 27.26 -9.93
N ALA A 766 -0.16 26.95 -10.46
CA ALA A 766 -0.73 25.62 -10.63
C ALA A 766 -1.00 25.39 -12.13
N GLY A 767 -1.35 24.16 -12.53
CA GLY A 767 -1.67 23.86 -13.93
C GLY A 767 -2.87 24.66 -14.45
N ASP A 768 -2.95 24.86 -15.77
CA ASP A 768 -3.99 25.67 -16.39
C ASP A 768 -5.41 25.20 -16.09
N ASP A 769 -5.58 23.87 -15.89
CA ASP A 769 -6.86 23.25 -15.56
C ASP A 769 -7.15 23.25 -14.04
N PHE A 770 -6.25 23.75 -13.21
CA PHE A 770 -6.43 23.72 -11.76
C PHE A 770 -7.56 24.66 -11.33
N SER A 771 -8.52 24.12 -10.62
CA SER A 771 -9.62 24.90 -10.05
C SER A 771 -9.85 24.59 -8.58
N MET A 772 -10.20 25.58 -7.79
CA MET A 772 -10.54 25.39 -6.39
C MET A 772 -11.66 26.34 -5.94
N ASP A 773 -12.36 25.98 -4.86
CA ASP A 773 -13.17 26.92 -4.13
C ASP A 773 -12.26 27.68 -3.15
N ALA A 774 -11.88 28.90 -3.49
CA ALA A 774 -11.05 29.75 -2.64
C ALA A 774 -11.93 30.47 -1.59
N PRO A 775 -11.60 30.39 -0.28
CA PRO A 775 -12.29 31.15 0.73
C PRO A 775 -11.84 32.61 0.74
N VAL A 776 -12.78 33.55 0.65
CA VAL A 776 -12.57 34.96 0.95
C VAL A 776 -13.23 35.25 2.29
N GLU A 777 -12.42 35.52 3.29
CA GLU A 777 -12.90 35.84 4.63
C GLU A 777 -13.10 37.34 4.78
N VAL A 778 -14.31 37.75 5.15
CA VAL A 778 -14.73 39.12 5.40
C VAL A 778 -14.86 39.32 6.90
N GLN A 779 -13.94 40.09 7.49
CA GLN A 779 -13.92 40.38 8.91
C GLN A 779 -14.62 41.71 9.22
N PHE A 780 -15.46 41.71 10.27
CA PHE A 780 -16.22 42.88 10.72
C PHE A 780 -15.71 43.38 12.06
N ALA A 781 -15.99 44.64 12.39
CA ALA A 781 -15.67 45.21 13.69
C ALA A 781 -16.43 44.51 14.84
N LYS A 782 -17.58 43.96 14.56
CA LYS A 782 -18.43 43.22 15.51
C LYS A 782 -19.05 42.02 14.80
N GLY A 783 -19.09 40.86 15.50
CA GLY A 783 -19.67 39.62 14.99
C GLY A 783 -18.64 38.69 14.37
N PRO A 784 -19.07 37.48 13.98
CA PRO A 784 -18.20 36.50 13.35
C PRO A 784 -17.83 36.92 11.93
N PRO A 785 -16.68 36.44 11.40
CA PRO A 785 -16.34 36.64 10.00
C PRO A 785 -17.35 35.91 9.10
N GLN A 786 -17.48 36.41 7.87
CA GLN A 786 -18.29 35.78 6.82
C GLN A 786 -17.33 35.20 5.79
N THR A 787 -17.49 33.92 5.39
CA THR A 787 -16.72 33.30 4.31
C THR A 787 -17.54 33.33 3.01
N ILE A 788 -16.92 33.81 1.94
CA ILE A 788 -17.44 33.78 0.58
C ILE A 788 -16.57 32.79 -0.20
N TRP A 789 -17.19 31.75 -0.76
CA TRP A 789 -16.49 30.80 -1.58
C TRP A 789 -16.48 31.24 -3.03
N VAL A 790 -15.30 31.37 -3.62
CA VAL A 790 -15.09 31.80 -5.00
C VAL A 790 -14.45 30.66 -5.78
N ARG A 791 -15.13 30.18 -6.81
CA ARG A 791 -14.53 29.20 -7.72
C ARG A 791 -13.46 29.88 -8.54
N THR A 792 -12.21 29.39 -8.47
CA THR A 792 -11.11 29.88 -9.29
C THR A 792 -10.85 28.91 -10.45
N THR A 793 -10.77 29.44 -11.66
CA THR A 793 -10.47 28.70 -12.89
C THR A 793 -9.63 29.62 -13.78
N GLY A 794 -8.33 29.42 -13.90
CA GLY A 794 -7.51 30.28 -14.77
C GLY A 794 -7.66 31.79 -14.51
N ASP A 795 -7.92 32.58 -15.58
CA ASP A 795 -8.06 34.04 -15.53
C ASP A 795 -9.48 34.50 -15.14
N ASP A 796 -9.59 35.71 -14.56
CA ASP A 796 -10.85 36.44 -14.29
C ASP A 796 -11.87 35.79 -13.32
N ASN A 797 -11.40 35.37 -12.14
CA ASN A 797 -12.29 34.89 -11.08
C ASN A 797 -12.90 36.05 -10.29
N THR A 798 -13.98 36.65 -10.79
CA THR A 798 -14.66 37.77 -10.14
C THR A 798 -15.77 37.29 -9.20
N PHE A 799 -16.03 38.07 -8.14
CA PHE A 799 -17.14 37.82 -7.21
C PHE A 799 -17.77 39.11 -6.73
N THR A 800 -19.01 38.98 -6.30
CA THR A 800 -19.72 40.07 -5.62
C THR A 800 -20.49 39.52 -4.43
N ALA A 801 -20.55 40.29 -3.34
CA ALA A 801 -21.34 39.97 -2.17
C ALA A 801 -21.99 41.19 -1.57
N ASN A 802 -23.19 41.01 -1.05
CA ASN A 802 -23.90 42.03 -0.29
C ASN A 802 -23.62 41.80 1.20
N LEU A 803 -23.14 42.83 1.87
CA LEU A 803 -22.79 42.82 3.28
C LEU A 803 -23.72 43.76 4.05
N ARG A 804 -23.97 43.41 5.29
CA ARG A 804 -24.79 44.27 6.19
C ARG A 804 -23.98 45.33 6.95
N GLN A 805 -22.66 45.13 6.98
CA GLN A 805 -21.69 45.98 7.69
C GLN A 805 -20.48 46.26 6.80
N LEU A 806 -19.82 47.38 7.04
CA LEU A 806 -18.50 47.64 6.43
C LEU A 806 -17.47 46.63 6.93
N PRO A 807 -16.72 45.97 6.05
CA PRO A 807 -15.65 45.06 6.46
C PRO A 807 -14.48 45.86 7.02
N VAL A 808 -13.83 45.34 8.06
CA VAL A 808 -12.55 45.83 8.57
C VAL A 808 -11.40 45.27 7.75
N ARG A 809 -11.52 44.01 7.31
CA ARG A 809 -10.51 43.30 6.53
C ARG A 809 -11.16 42.25 5.62
N VAL A 810 -10.62 42.09 4.43
CA VAL A 810 -11.01 41.04 3.48
C VAL A 810 -9.71 40.33 3.05
N VAL A 811 -9.64 39.03 3.28
CA VAL A 811 -8.41 38.25 3.07
C VAL A 811 -8.71 36.84 2.56
N ILE A 812 -7.71 36.22 1.93
CA ILE A 812 -7.64 34.77 1.81
C ILE A 812 -6.98 34.27 3.09
N PRO A 813 -7.64 33.43 3.90
CA PRO A 813 -7.13 33.00 5.19
C PRO A 813 -5.94 32.04 5.06
N ASP A 814 -5.18 31.87 6.16
CA ASP A 814 -3.98 31.03 6.19
C ASP A 814 -4.27 29.52 6.27
N ASP A 815 -5.52 29.15 6.47
CA ASP A 815 -6.02 27.78 6.64
C ASP A 815 -6.47 27.13 5.32
N VAL A 816 -5.84 27.53 4.24
CA VAL A 816 -5.95 26.91 2.90
C VAL A 816 -4.56 26.72 2.30
N LEU A 817 -4.37 25.62 1.58
CA LEU A 817 -3.06 25.27 0.99
C LEU A 817 -2.80 26.12 -0.27
N VAL A 818 -2.12 27.25 -0.09
CA VAL A 818 -1.69 28.15 -1.17
C VAL A 818 -0.27 28.62 -0.93
N LYS A 819 0.44 29.02 -1.99
CA LYS A 819 1.72 29.72 -1.89
C LYS A 819 1.45 31.12 -1.36
N LYS A 820 2.26 31.59 -0.42
CA LYS A 820 2.21 32.96 0.14
C LYS A 820 3.10 33.93 -0.64
#